data_1024f3e683e153efce491c75d38bea84
#
_entry.id   1024f3e683e153efce491c75d38bea84
#
_cell.length_a   1.000
_cell.length_b   1.000
_cell.length_c   1.000
_cell.angle_alpha   90.00
_cell.angle_beta   90.00
_cell.angle_gamma   90.00
#
_symmetry.space_group_name_H-M   'P 1'
#
loop_
_entity.id
_entity.type
_entity.pdbx_description
1 polymer ?
#
loop_
_entity_poly.entity_id
_entity_poly.type
_entity_poly.pdbx_seq_one_letter_code
_entity_poly.pdbx_strand_id
1 'polypeptide(L)'
;MKKYLFIVCLSCGMVFSQDPLSGVIQYQDNNKTYPLIGASVFWKNTTIGTVTDIEGTFRLERAPDTDILIISYIGFKTDTLKISTPFISHQMIQNLQDELDEVTLTQRRRAYQKSLIQTQNILKVSSEELLKAACCNLSESFETNPAVDVNFTDALTGTKQIKMLGLSSPYLLISEENIPMVRGASQAYGLTFTPGTWVESIQIGKGAGSVANGFESITGQINTELKKPITDIPFFLNLFASVNGRYELNTHSNHKFNNYWSTGVYVHGNKRSQKFDNNNDGFLDLPVSDQINLMNRWQYTNLEKGWVSFLSWRYMNDEKLLGALSYDPKKDRGMKNRWGSIIKTKRMDASFKLGYVFPEIPYQSFGFQTAYSSHDQDSYYGLRTYDINQQSFYTNLIFNSIIGNTLNKFKVGLNYSFDDYVEQVNGYSFNRMDQNMGGFFEFTYDNNDNFSWIAGFRMDFHNNLGTFFTPRLHLRYVPIEKFVIRLSAGSGRKAANIFAENQTLFATNRIIKIQSKQGKIYGLNPEKAWNYGLGLSKSFSIGSPHQITLSSDFYITDFTNQVIVDWEHPHEISFYNLKGQSTAKSFQFEVDYYYRNFLNLKVAYKNYNVQIDYKSGLMQKPLLAKNRFFANLSWESKITSVGKQWRWDLTYHYVGSQRLVNNFIDHPKGFSPSYSLWNTQLTRVFSKKFEIYLGGENIGNYRQIDPIIGVEDPFGADFDAAQIYAPIFGGMIYSGLRLKI
;
A
#
# COMPACT_ATOMS: atom_id res chain seq x y z
N MET A 1 55.89 5.31 8.33
CA MET A 1 56.60 5.67 7.08
C MET A 1 55.86 5.07 5.91
N LYS A 2 55.74 5.83 4.83
CA LYS A 2 55.08 5.63 3.52
C LYS A 2 53.56 5.72 3.53
N LYS A 3 53.12 6.96 3.12
CA LYS A 3 51.79 7.37 2.66
C LYS A 3 51.59 6.79 1.27
N TYR A 4 50.46 6.13 1.02
CA TYR A 4 49.96 5.92 -0.33
C TYR A 4 48.73 6.83 -0.54
N LEU A 5 48.95 7.85 -1.34
CA LEU A 5 47.94 8.77 -1.87
C LEU A 5 47.33 8.10 -3.11
N PHE A 6 46.05 7.74 -3.04
CA PHE A 6 45.32 7.23 -4.22
C PHE A 6 44.73 8.44 -4.97
N ILE A 7 45.37 8.81 -6.07
CA ILE A 7 44.84 9.79 -7.02
C ILE A 7 43.86 9.04 -7.94
N VAL A 8 42.57 9.34 -7.78
CA VAL A 8 41.54 8.94 -8.76
C VAL A 8 41.48 9.99 -9.84
N CYS A 9 42.01 9.67 -11.02
CA CYS A 9 41.84 10.49 -12.23
C CYS A 9 40.35 10.49 -12.64
N LEU A 10 39.66 11.61 -12.43
CA LEU A 10 38.39 11.90 -13.09
C LEU A 10 38.69 12.25 -14.56
N SER A 11 38.47 11.29 -15.47
CA SER A 11 38.36 11.60 -16.89
C SER A 11 36.98 12.24 -17.13
N CYS A 12 36.99 13.56 -17.25
CA CYS A 12 35.83 14.34 -17.70
C CYS A 12 35.64 14.09 -19.19
N GLY A 13 34.79 13.10 -19.55
CA GLY A 13 34.30 12.97 -20.93
C GLY A 13 33.37 14.17 -21.19
N MET A 14 33.73 15.05 -22.09
CA MET A 14 32.84 16.07 -22.63
C MET A 14 31.72 15.36 -23.40
N VAL A 15 30.55 15.28 -22.77
CA VAL A 15 29.30 14.93 -23.45
C VAL A 15 28.86 16.18 -24.19
N PHE A 16 28.92 16.17 -25.50
CA PHE A 16 28.27 17.18 -26.34
C PHE A 16 26.76 17.08 -26.08
N SER A 17 26.23 17.97 -25.28
CA SER A 17 24.79 18.18 -25.14
C SER A 17 24.30 18.77 -26.45
N GLN A 18 23.45 18.05 -27.18
CA GLN A 18 22.73 18.63 -28.31
C GLN A 18 21.70 19.62 -27.72
N ASP A 19 21.55 20.80 -28.34
CA ASP A 19 20.57 21.80 -27.94
C ASP A 19 19.16 21.16 -27.93
N PRO A 20 18.37 21.41 -26.89
CA PRO A 20 17.02 20.89 -26.82
C PRO A 20 16.16 21.42 -27.96
N LEU A 21 15.27 20.57 -28.48
CA LEU A 21 14.26 20.96 -29.44
C LEU A 21 13.22 21.85 -28.73
N SER A 22 12.93 23.00 -29.30
CA SER A 22 11.82 23.86 -28.87
C SER A 22 10.87 24.11 -30.04
N GLY A 23 9.63 24.50 -29.73
CA GLY A 23 8.69 24.79 -30.79
C GLY A 23 7.34 25.27 -30.29
N VAL A 24 6.45 25.57 -31.23
CA VAL A 24 5.07 25.99 -30.98
C VAL A 24 4.14 25.08 -31.76
N ILE A 25 3.13 24.56 -31.08
CA ILE A 25 2.05 23.75 -31.69
C ILE A 25 0.78 24.59 -31.69
N GLN A 26 0.15 24.69 -32.84
CA GLN A 26 -1.01 25.53 -33.07
C GLN A 26 -2.07 24.77 -33.89
N TYR A 27 -3.28 25.30 -33.91
CA TYR A 27 -4.32 24.85 -34.83
C TYR A 27 -5.07 26.05 -35.40
N GLN A 28 -5.75 25.84 -36.51
CA GLN A 28 -6.52 26.88 -37.17
C GLN A 28 -8.02 26.56 -37.04
N ASP A 29 -8.77 27.54 -36.55
CA ASP A 29 -10.24 27.50 -36.54
C ASP A 29 -10.76 28.82 -37.10
N ASN A 30 -11.71 28.75 -38.05
CA ASN A 30 -12.35 29.94 -38.68
C ASN A 30 -11.33 31.02 -39.11
N ASN A 31 -10.25 30.64 -39.80
CA ASN A 31 -9.15 31.50 -40.26
C ASN A 31 -8.37 32.24 -39.14
N LYS A 32 -8.50 31.81 -37.88
CA LYS A 32 -7.69 32.29 -36.77
C LYS A 32 -6.80 31.15 -36.25
N THR A 33 -5.58 31.48 -35.91
CA THR A 33 -4.62 30.52 -35.35
C THR A 33 -4.67 30.60 -33.80
N TYR A 34 -4.80 29.43 -33.16
CA TYR A 34 -4.86 29.29 -31.73
C TYR A 34 -3.73 28.37 -31.24
N PRO A 35 -3.12 28.63 -30.08
CA PRO A 35 -2.16 27.72 -29.48
C PRO A 35 -2.86 26.41 -29.07
N LEU A 36 -2.20 25.26 -29.27
CA LEU A 36 -2.71 23.97 -28.84
C LEU A 36 -2.09 23.60 -27.50
N ILE A 37 -2.86 23.82 -26.43
CA ILE A 37 -2.45 23.66 -25.04
C ILE A 37 -2.53 22.18 -24.64
N GLY A 38 -1.49 21.60 -24.04
CA GLY A 38 -1.49 20.23 -23.53
C GLY A 38 -1.30 19.16 -24.61
N ALA A 39 -0.89 19.54 -25.84
CA ALA A 39 -0.52 18.58 -26.86
C ALA A 39 0.71 17.78 -26.43
N SER A 40 0.67 16.46 -26.55
CA SER A 40 1.77 15.57 -26.26
C SER A 40 2.78 15.60 -27.41
N VAL A 41 4.04 15.90 -27.08
CA VAL A 41 5.15 15.98 -28.04
C VAL A 41 6.23 15.01 -27.57
N PHE A 42 6.57 13.99 -28.35
CA PHE A 42 7.50 12.96 -27.92
C PHE A 42 8.26 12.34 -29.09
N TRP A 43 9.48 11.82 -28.79
CA TRP A 43 10.30 11.15 -29.77
C TRP A 43 9.82 9.72 -30.02
N LYS A 44 9.70 9.35 -31.29
CA LYS A 44 9.25 8.01 -31.72
C LYS A 44 10.11 6.90 -31.09
N ASN A 45 9.45 5.89 -30.51
CA ASN A 45 10.06 4.74 -29.85
C ASN A 45 10.93 5.07 -28.62
N THR A 46 10.74 6.24 -28.00
CA THR A 46 11.43 6.66 -26.78
C THR A 46 10.45 6.98 -25.67
N THR A 47 10.95 7.23 -24.47
CA THR A 47 10.19 7.74 -23.33
C THR A 47 10.38 9.24 -23.13
N ILE A 48 11.08 9.90 -24.06
CA ILE A 48 11.41 11.32 -23.98
C ILE A 48 10.25 12.09 -24.63
N GLY A 49 9.50 12.82 -23.83
CA GLY A 49 8.34 13.60 -24.27
C GLY A 49 8.02 14.71 -23.31
N THR A 50 7.23 15.65 -23.79
CA THR A 50 6.73 16.81 -23.05
C THR A 50 5.29 17.12 -23.48
N VAL A 51 4.65 18.10 -22.86
CA VAL A 51 3.37 18.66 -23.29
C VAL A 51 3.53 20.15 -23.54
N THR A 52 2.71 20.69 -24.46
CA THR A 52 2.70 22.13 -24.73
C THR A 52 2.07 22.93 -23.58
N ASP A 53 2.59 24.11 -23.33
CA ASP A 53 2.10 25.08 -22.34
C ASP A 53 0.89 25.90 -22.85
N ILE A 54 0.50 26.95 -22.11
CA ILE A 54 -0.65 27.80 -22.45
C ILE A 54 -0.45 28.65 -23.71
N GLU A 55 0.76 28.91 -24.12
CA GLU A 55 1.12 29.54 -25.39
C GLU A 55 1.30 28.54 -26.53
N GLY A 56 1.06 27.23 -26.29
CA GLY A 56 1.30 26.15 -27.24
C GLY A 56 2.79 25.86 -27.44
N THR A 57 3.66 26.40 -26.58
CA THR A 57 5.11 26.20 -26.69
C THR A 57 5.56 24.93 -25.95
N PHE A 58 6.67 24.34 -26.40
CA PHE A 58 7.29 23.20 -25.74
C PHE A 58 8.81 23.26 -25.84
N ARG A 59 9.45 22.57 -24.90
CA ARG A 59 10.87 22.30 -24.90
C ARG A 59 11.11 20.83 -24.59
N LEU A 60 11.90 20.16 -25.46
CA LEU A 60 12.10 18.72 -25.40
C LEU A 60 13.58 18.39 -25.63
N GLU A 61 14.15 17.59 -24.75
CA GLU A 61 15.52 17.09 -24.92
C GLU A 61 15.63 16.18 -26.16
N ARG A 62 16.75 16.27 -26.88
CA ARG A 62 16.99 15.44 -28.03
C ARG A 62 17.15 13.96 -27.65
N ALA A 63 16.50 13.10 -28.40
CA ALA A 63 16.72 11.66 -28.27
C ALA A 63 17.94 11.24 -29.09
N PRO A 64 18.87 10.44 -28.55
CA PRO A 64 20.08 10.05 -29.26
C PRO A 64 19.82 9.09 -30.43
N ASP A 65 18.69 8.38 -30.42
CA ASP A 65 18.43 7.26 -31.34
C ASP A 65 17.35 7.54 -32.40
N THR A 66 16.75 8.76 -32.42
CA THR A 66 15.70 9.10 -33.39
C THR A 66 15.61 10.62 -33.64
N ASP A 67 15.36 10.97 -34.89
CA ASP A 67 15.04 12.32 -35.36
C ASP A 67 13.53 12.48 -35.70
N ILE A 68 12.69 11.48 -35.34
CA ILE A 68 11.28 11.46 -35.65
C ILE A 68 10.48 11.88 -34.40
N LEU A 69 9.80 13.02 -34.49
CA LEU A 69 8.92 13.59 -33.47
C LEU A 69 7.47 13.20 -33.75
N ILE A 70 6.73 12.83 -32.72
CA ILE A 70 5.29 12.57 -32.78
C ILE A 70 4.60 13.66 -31.98
N ILE A 71 3.56 14.28 -32.55
CA ILE A 71 2.70 15.25 -31.92
C ILE A 71 1.29 14.69 -31.90
N SER A 72 0.68 14.60 -30.73
CA SER A 72 -0.64 14.01 -30.54
C SER A 72 -1.50 14.86 -29.59
N TYR A 73 -2.76 15.07 -29.97
CA TYR A 73 -3.76 15.73 -29.14
C TYR A 73 -5.15 15.17 -29.43
N ILE A 74 -6.01 15.08 -28.41
CA ILE A 74 -7.37 14.53 -28.56
C ILE A 74 -8.19 15.42 -29.51
N GLY A 75 -8.81 14.80 -30.53
CA GLY A 75 -9.59 15.52 -31.53
C GLY A 75 -8.75 16.06 -32.71
N PHE A 76 -7.45 15.77 -32.77
CA PHE A 76 -6.56 16.15 -33.85
C PHE A 76 -5.86 14.94 -34.45
N LYS A 77 -5.56 15.03 -35.76
CA LYS A 77 -4.77 13.99 -36.42
C LYS A 77 -3.36 13.97 -35.83
N THR A 78 -2.91 12.80 -35.37
CA THR A 78 -1.53 12.62 -34.90
C THR A 78 -0.56 12.83 -36.05
N ASP A 79 0.41 13.72 -35.86
CA ASP A 79 1.43 14.03 -36.86
C ASP A 79 2.80 13.46 -36.47
N THR A 80 3.55 13.07 -37.50
CA THR A 80 4.90 12.52 -37.37
C THR A 80 5.85 13.36 -38.21
N LEU A 81 6.81 14.03 -37.54
CA LEU A 81 7.72 14.96 -38.16
C LEU A 81 9.16 14.46 -38.08
N LYS A 82 9.91 14.62 -39.17
CA LYS A 82 11.37 14.43 -39.14
C LYS A 82 12.05 15.78 -38.82
N ILE A 83 12.76 15.84 -37.71
CA ILE A 83 13.31 17.08 -37.17
C ILE A 83 14.77 17.24 -37.60
N SER A 84 15.03 18.37 -38.27
CA SER A 84 16.38 18.77 -38.71
C SER A 84 16.82 20.13 -38.12
N THR A 85 15.93 20.83 -37.44
CA THR A 85 16.16 22.17 -36.89
C THR A 85 15.98 22.18 -35.36
N PRO A 86 16.59 23.12 -34.62
CA PRO A 86 16.41 23.22 -33.17
C PRO A 86 15.07 23.85 -32.75
N PHE A 87 14.34 24.46 -33.69
CA PHE A 87 13.02 25.07 -33.47
C PHE A 87 12.03 24.63 -34.53
N ILE A 88 10.79 24.33 -34.12
CA ILE A 88 9.69 24.01 -35.04
C ILE A 88 8.44 24.83 -34.71
N SER A 89 7.71 25.22 -35.76
CA SER A 89 6.34 25.70 -35.64
C SER A 89 5.46 24.74 -36.47
N HIS A 90 4.50 24.09 -35.80
CA HIS A 90 3.67 23.10 -36.44
C HIS A 90 2.20 23.35 -36.21
N GLN A 91 1.39 23.18 -37.28
CA GLN A 91 -0.05 23.36 -37.25
C GLN A 91 -0.74 22.01 -37.33
N MET A 92 -1.48 21.66 -36.30
CA MET A 92 -2.23 20.41 -36.27
C MET A 92 -3.61 20.58 -36.94
N ILE A 93 -4.07 19.53 -37.60
CA ILE A 93 -5.36 19.48 -38.32
C ILE A 93 -6.37 18.81 -37.41
N GLN A 94 -7.50 19.48 -37.18
CA GLN A 94 -8.66 18.89 -36.49
C GLN A 94 -9.24 17.71 -37.26
N ASN A 95 -9.44 16.61 -36.58
CA ASN A 95 -10.04 15.43 -37.17
C ASN A 95 -11.52 15.37 -36.78
N LEU A 96 -12.38 15.80 -37.68
CA LEU A 96 -13.85 15.90 -37.47
C LEU A 96 -14.60 14.59 -37.81
N GLN A 97 -13.90 13.51 -38.21
CA GLN A 97 -14.58 12.36 -38.84
C GLN A 97 -14.05 10.95 -38.52
N ASP A 98 -13.24 10.71 -37.56
CA ASP A 98 -12.90 9.32 -37.27
C ASP A 98 -13.12 8.97 -35.79
N GLU A 99 -13.83 7.88 -35.52
CA GLU A 99 -13.65 7.06 -34.34
C GLU A 99 -12.16 6.86 -34.16
N LEU A 100 -11.65 7.32 -33.03
CA LEU A 100 -10.24 7.17 -32.67
C LEU A 100 -9.86 5.69 -32.79
N ASP A 101 -9.17 5.31 -33.83
CA ASP A 101 -8.35 4.10 -33.79
C ASP A 101 -7.45 4.26 -32.57
N GLU A 102 -7.70 3.43 -31.58
CA GLU A 102 -6.93 3.39 -30.33
C GLU A 102 -5.47 3.19 -30.71
N VAL A 103 -4.69 4.27 -30.71
CA VAL A 103 -3.23 4.16 -30.72
C VAL A 103 -2.89 3.54 -29.37
N THR A 104 -2.94 2.23 -29.29
CA THR A 104 -2.42 1.45 -28.17
C THR A 104 -0.91 1.65 -28.20
N LEU A 105 -0.47 2.74 -27.54
CA LEU A 105 0.90 2.82 -27.06
C LEU A 105 1.07 1.68 -26.06
N THR A 106 1.45 0.51 -26.54
CA THR A 106 1.83 -0.61 -25.70
C THR A 106 3.19 -0.33 -25.04
N GLN A 107 3.28 0.81 -24.38
CA GLN A 107 4.33 1.03 -23.41
C GLN A 107 3.90 0.31 -22.14
N ARG A 108 4.44 -0.86 -21.91
CA ARG A 108 4.24 -1.61 -20.68
C ARG A 108 4.69 -0.73 -19.52
N ARG A 109 3.74 -0.27 -18.71
CA ARG A 109 4.05 0.48 -17.49
C ARG A 109 4.87 -0.46 -16.60
N ARG A 110 5.94 0.06 -16.00
CA ARG A 110 6.70 -0.72 -15.02
C ARG A 110 5.76 -1.15 -13.91
N ALA A 111 5.82 -2.42 -13.56
CA ALA A 111 4.99 -3.00 -12.50
C ALA A 111 5.21 -2.32 -11.14
N TYR A 112 6.41 -1.79 -10.94
CA TYR A 112 6.86 -1.05 -9.77
C TYR A 112 7.54 0.25 -10.22
N GLN A 113 7.07 1.40 -9.74
CA GLN A 113 7.64 2.69 -10.12
C GLN A 113 7.71 3.65 -8.94
N LYS A 114 8.94 4.04 -8.56
CA LYS A 114 9.18 5.19 -7.67
C LYS A 114 9.06 6.46 -8.50
N SER A 115 8.14 7.33 -8.16
CA SER A 115 7.97 8.59 -8.90
C SER A 115 9.18 9.49 -8.67
N LEU A 116 9.84 9.93 -9.73
CA LEU A 116 10.91 10.95 -9.67
C LEU A 116 10.34 12.37 -9.74
N ILE A 117 9.10 12.52 -10.22
CA ILE A 117 8.44 13.81 -10.48
C ILE A 117 7.68 14.31 -9.25
N GLN A 118 7.00 13.41 -8.53
CA GLN A 118 6.18 13.81 -7.39
C GLN A 118 7.04 14.33 -6.22
N THR A 119 6.57 15.40 -5.58
CA THR A 119 7.22 16.01 -4.40
C THR A 119 7.25 15.04 -3.23
N GLN A 120 6.16 14.32 -2.98
CA GLN A 120 6.08 13.28 -1.96
C GLN A 120 6.82 12.02 -2.40
N ASN A 121 7.37 11.27 -1.43
CA ASN A 121 8.03 9.99 -1.68
C ASN A 121 6.99 8.88 -1.88
N ILE A 122 6.41 8.82 -3.08
CA ILE A 122 5.36 7.87 -3.43
C ILE A 122 5.89 6.80 -4.37
N LEU A 123 5.57 5.57 -4.03
CA LEU A 123 5.77 4.38 -4.82
C LEU A 123 4.43 3.91 -5.38
N LYS A 124 4.36 3.61 -6.66
CA LYS A 124 3.19 3.00 -7.30
C LYS A 124 3.49 1.55 -7.67
N VAL A 125 2.62 0.65 -7.21
CA VAL A 125 2.63 -0.79 -7.51
C VAL A 125 1.42 -1.07 -8.39
N SER A 126 1.61 -1.65 -9.57
CA SER A 126 0.52 -1.95 -10.51
C SER A 126 -0.09 -3.34 -10.23
N SER A 127 -1.27 -3.61 -10.81
CA SER A 127 -1.90 -4.93 -10.75
C SER A 127 -1.00 -6.05 -11.32
N GLU A 128 -0.12 -5.78 -12.26
CA GLU A 128 0.82 -6.77 -12.79
C GLU A 128 1.83 -7.23 -11.74
N GLU A 129 2.31 -6.33 -10.87
CA GLU A 129 3.19 -6.68 -9.75
C GLU A 129 2.44 -7.55 -8.72
N LEU A 130 1.19 -7.22 -8.45
CA LEU A 130 0.35 -7.96 -7.50
C LEU A 130 0.07 -9.41 -7.97
N LEU A 131 0.15 -9.68 -9.25
CA LEU A 131 -0.08 -11.02 -9.81
C LEU A 131 1.18 -11.90 -9.86
N LYS A 132 2.36 -11.41 -9.41
CA LYS A 132 3.62 -12.16 -9.38
C LYS A 132 3.75 -13.12 -8.20
N ALA A 133 2.90 -13.01 -7.20
CA ALA A 133 2.81 -13.93 -6.07
C ALA A 133 1.38 -14.47 -5.97
N ALA A 134 1.15 -15.39 -5.03
CA ALA A 134 -0.19 -15.87 -4.68
C ALA A 134 -0.99 -14.77 -3.97
N CYS A 135 -1.14 -13.59 -4.60
CA CYS A 135 -1.79 -12.43 -4.01
C CYS A 135 -3.31 -12.62 -4.00
N CYS A 136 -3.77 -13.39 -3.03
CA CYS A 136 -5.19 -13.66 -2.85
C CYS A 136 -5.88 -12.48 -2.13
N ASN A 137 -5.13 -11.73 -1.33
CA ASN A 137 -5.61 -10.54 -0.62
C ASN A 137 -4.53 -9.46 -0.54
N LEU A 138 -4.91 -8.28 -0.03
CA LEU A 138 -4.03 -7.13 0.04
C LEU A 138 -2.82 -7.35 0.96
N SER A 139 -2.93 -8.15 2.04
CA SER A 139 -1.80 -8.40 2.95
C SER A 139 -0.68 -9.20 2.28
N GLU A 140 -1.01 -10.15 1.43
CA GLU A 140 -0.05 -10.96 0.66
C GLU A 140 0.57 -10.15 -0.50
N SER A 141 -0.15 -9.15 -1.00
CA SER A 141 0.29 -8.29 -2.10
C SER A 141 1.55 -7.48 -1.81
N PHE A 142 1.89 -7.27 -0.53
CA PHE A 142 3.08 -6.52 -0.13
C PHE A 142 4.36 -7.36 -0.06
N GLU A 143 4.31 -8.68 -0.17
CA GLU A 143 5.49 -9.55 -0.03
C GLU A 143 6.52 -9.36 -1.15
N THR A 144 6.12 -8.91 -2.32
CA THR A 144 7.02 -8.66 -3.46
C THR A 144 7.65 -7.27 -3.43
N ASN A 145 7.37 -6.46 -2.38
CA ASN A 145 7.75 -5.06 -2.34
C ASN A 145 8.57 -4.71 -1.09
N PRO A 146 9.78 -4.12 -1.24
CA PRO A 146 10.60 -3.74 -0.10
C PRO A 146 10.11 -2.50 0.67
N ALA A 147 9.11 -1.75 0.22
CA ALA A 147 8.64 -0.55 0.93
C ALA A 147 7.86 -0.88 2.20
N VAL A 148 7.24 -2.07 2.26
CA VAL A 148 6.41 -2.55 3.36
C VAL A 148 6.94 -3.91 3.83
N ASP A 149 6.96 -4.14 5.12
CA ASP A 149 7.30 -5.44 5.70
C ASP A 149 6.05 -6.20 6.06
N VAL A 150 6.01 -7.47 5.75
CA VAL A 150 4.93 -8.38 6.14
C VAL A 150 5.43 -9.31 7.24
N ASN A 151 4.63 -9.46 8.30
CA ASN A 151 4.94 -10.33 9.45
C ASN A 151 3.68 -11.10 9.86
N PHE A 152 3.83 -12.32 10.36
CA PHE A 152 2.75 -13.03 11.05
C PHE A 152 2.47 -12.38 12.41
N THR A 153 1.22 -12.46 12.86
CA THR A 153 0.77 -11.78 14.08
C THR A 153 0.72 -12.70 15.29
N ASP A 154 0.27 -13.93 15.09
CA ASP A 154 0.14 -14.96 16.14
C ASP A 154 0.18 -16.36 15.53
N ALA A 155 0.29 -17.38 16.38
CA ALA A 155 0.39 -18.77 16.00
C ALA A 155 -0.91 -19.38 15.46
N LEU A 156 -2.03 -18.74 15.68
CA LEU A 156 -3.35 -19.36 15.49
C LEU A 156 -4.08 -18.84 14.26
N THR A 157 -4.08 -17.49 14.07
CA THR A 157 -4.91 -16.88 13.02
C THR A 157 -4.30 -16.95 11.62
N GLY A 158 -3.00 -17.19 11.51
CA GLY A 158 -2.27 -17.13 10.24
C GLY A 158 -2.33 -15.74 9.57
N THR A 159 -2.74 -14.72 10.33
CA THR A 159 -2.93 -13.37 9.81
C THR A 159 -1.59 -12.68 9.62
N LYS A 160 -1.45 -11.98 8.50
CA LYS A 160 -0.27 -11.17 8.19
C LYS A 160 -0.56 -9.69 8.45
N GLN A 161 0.30 -9.05 9.23
CA GLN A 161 0.31 -7.61 9.44
C GLN A 161 1.42 -6.94 8.65
N ILE A 162 1.19 -5.68 8.26
CA ILE A 162 2.21 -4.88 7.62
C ILE A 162 2.88 -3.92 8.61
N LYS A 163 4.16 -3.65 8.35
CA LYS A 163 4.97 -2.66 9.06
C LYS A 163 5.62 -1.73 8.04
N MET A 164 5.71 -0.46 8.38
CA MET A 164 6.43 0.54 7.59
C MET A 164 7.28 1.41 8.51
N LEU A 165 8.52 1.67 8.11
CA LEU A 165 9.49 2.45 8.90
C LEU A 165 9.71 1.91 10.33
N GLY A 166 9.57 0.57 10.52
CA GLY A 166 9.69 -0.09 11.82
C GLY A 166 8.44 -0.07 12.71
N LEU A 167 7.35 0.57 12.27
CA LEU A 167 6.10 0.69 13.01
C LEU A 167 4.97 -0.10 12.36
N SER A 168 4.04 -0.62 13.17
CA SER A 168 2.93 -1.48 12.74
C SER A 168 1.81 -0.70 12.06
N SER A 169 0.91 -1.43 11.39
CA SER A 169 -0.20 -0.88 10.59
C SER A 169 -1.10 0.15 11.29
N PRO A 170 -1.33 0.16 12.61
CA PRO A 170 -2.09 1.22 13.27
C PRO A 170 -1.53 2.65 13.08
N TYR A 171 -0.25 2.80 12.76
CA TYR A 171 0.38 4.11 12.48
C TYR A 171 0.37 4.48 10.99
N LEU A 172 -0.23 3.64 10.15
CA LEU A 172 -0.42 3.86 8.71
C LEU A 172 -1.85 4.28 8.43
N LEU A 173 -2.04 5.26 7.57
CA LEU A 173 -3.35 5.50 6.98
C LEU A 173 -3.51 4.56 5.78
N ILE A 174 -4.38 3.56 5.92
CA ILE A 174 -4.69 2.61 4.85
C ILE A 174 -6.08 2.92 4.32
N SER A 175 -6.11 3.32 3.04
CA SER A 175 -7.32 3.74 2.34
C SER A 175 -7.56 2.92 1.08
N GLU A 176 -8.81 2.83 0.70
CA GLU A 176 -9.26 2.34 -0.59
C GLU A 176 -9.96 3.47 -1.33
N GLU A 177 -9.45 3.84 -2.50
CA GLU A 177 -9.94 4.97 -3.28
C GLU A 177 -9.96 6.31 -2.48
N ASN A 178 -8.95 6.54 -1.63
CA ASN A 178 -8.81 7.66 -0.70
C ASN A 178 -9.87 7.73 0.41
N ILE A 179 -10.62 6.66 0.65
CA ILE A 179 -11.52 6.50 1.79
C ILE A 179 -10.82 5.62 2.84
N PRO A 180 -10.63 6.06 4.09
CA PRO A 180 -10.02 5.24 5.14
C PRO A 180 -10.76 3.92 5.33
N MET A 181 -10.06 2.78 5.25
CA MET A 181 -10.70 1.46 5.23
C MET A 181 -10.23 0.56 6.38
N VAL A 182 -8.90 0.45 6.60
CA VAL A 182 -8.32 -0.43 7.63
C VAL A 182 -8.05 0.40 8.87
N ARG A 183 -9.05 0.51 9.73
CA ARG A 183 -9.01 1.27 10.99
C ARG A 183 -10.06 0.76 11.97
N GLY A 184 -9.92 1.07 13.27
CA GLY A 184 -10.87 0.65 14.30
C GLY A 184 -11.03 -0.87 14.33
N ALA A 185 -12.28 -1.36 14.27
CA ALA A 185 -12.61 -2.78 14.32
C ALA A 185 -11.92 -3.60 13.21
N SER A 186 -11.70 -3.02 12.02
CA SER A 186 -11.05 -3.71 10.91
C SER A 186 -9.51 -3.75 10.99
N GLN A 187 -8.89 -3.18 12.04
CA GLN A 187 -7.42 -3.01 12.09
C GLN A 187 -6.65 -4.34 12.01
N ALA A 188 -7.14 -5.38 12.66
CA ALA A 188 -6.45 -6.68 12.67
C ALA A 188 -6.54 -7.42 11.34
N TYR A 189 -7.73 -7.44 10.72
CA TYR A 189 -8.02 -8.31 9.57
C TYR A 189 -8.34 -7.56 8.27
N GLY A 190 -8.48 -6.24 8.30
CA GLY A 190 -8.97 -5.44 7.16
C GLY A 190 -8.17 -5.57 5.87
N LEU A 191 -6.87 -5.92 5.94
CA LEU A 191 -6.06 -6.18 4.76
C LEU A 191 -6.48 -7.47 4.01
N THR A 192 -7.20 -8.38 4.66
CA THR A 192 -7.71 -9.61 4.02
C THR A 192 -9.07 -9.41 3.35
N PHE A 193 -9.71 -8.24 3.53
CA PHE A 193 -11.05 -7.97 3.01
C PHE A 193 -11.06 -7.58 1.52
N THR A 194 -9.95 -7.09 0.98
CA THR A 194 -9.87 -6.71 -0.45
C THR A 194 -9.05 -7.75 -1.22
N PRO A 195 -9.67 -8.50 -2.15
CA PRO A 195 -8.95 -9.41 -3.03
C PRO A 195 -7.96 -8.66 -3.92
N GLY A 196 -6.73 -9.16 -4.05
CA GLY A 196 -5.69 -8.55 -4.87
C GLY A 196 -6.05 -8.43 -6.35
N THR A 197 -6.91 -9.31 -6.85
CA THR A 197 -7.40 -9.28 -8.24
C THR A 197 -8.35 -8.12 -8.55
N TRP A 198 -8.97 -7.49 -7.53
CA TRP A 198 -9.82 -6.31 -7.68
C TRP A 198 -9.05 -5.01 -7.73
N VAL A 199 -7.75 -5.06 -7.40
CA VAL A 199 -6.87 -3.90 -7.30
C VAL A 199 -6.27 -3.56 -8.66
N GLU A 200 -6.35 -2.30 -9.05
CA GLU A 200 -5.67 -1.74 -10.23
C GLU A 200 -4.25 -1.29 -9.87
N SER A 201 -4.10 -0.61 -8.75
CA SER A 201 -2.79 -0.18 -8.26
C SER A 201 -2.80 0.13 -6.77
N ILE A 202 -1.63 0.07 -6.14
CA ILE A 202 -1.41 0.51 -4.77
C ILE A 202 -0.41 1.68 -4.80
N GLN A 203 -0.73 2.74 -4.09
CA GLN A 203 0.16 3.87 -3.86
C GLN A 203 0.67 3.81 -2.42
N ILE A 204 1.98 3.77 -2.26
CA ILE A 204 2.64 3.70 -0.95
C ILE A 204 3.45 4.97 -0.77
N GLY A 205 2.98 5.86 0.11
CA GLY A 205 3.67 7.08 0.50
C GLY A 205 4.38 6.89 1.83
N LYS A 206 5.69 7.12 1.87
CA LYS A 206 6.47 7.10 3.11
C LYS A 206 6.43 8.47 3.79
N GLY A 207 6.35 8.49 5.12
CA GLY A 207 6.24 9.71 5.94
C GLY A 207 4.81 10.18 6.13
N ALA A 208 4.61 11.39 6.63
CA ALA A 208 3.32 11.89 7.08
C ALA A 208 2.23 12.02 5.97
N GLY A 209 2.62 12.07 4.68
CA GLY A 209 1.70 12.14 3.53
C GLY A 209 0.96 13.48 3.37
N SER A 210 -0.16 13.49 2.63
CA SER A 210 -0.98 14.69 2.41
C SER A 210 -1.95 14.94 3.58
N VAL A 211 -2.18 16.21 3.93
CA VAL A 211 -3.18 16.63 4.95
C VAL A 211 -4.61 16.38 4.47
N ALA A 212 -4.86 16.30 3.17
CA ALA A 212 -6.17 16.06 2.59
C ALA A 212 -6.75 14.69 2.97
N ASN A 213 -5.88 13.71 3.26
CA ASN A 213 -6.29 12.34 3.57
C ASN A 213 -6.58 12.10 5.06
N GLY A 214 -6.36 13.10 5.93
CA GLY A 214 -6.64 12.99 7.36
C GLY A 214 -5.42 13.20 8.24
N PHE A 215 -5.63 13.13 9.55
CA PHE A 215 -4.62 13.39 10.59
C PHE A 215 -3.93 12.12 11.11
N GLU A 216 -4.48 10.92 10.83
CA GLU A 216 -4.05 9.65 11.45
C GLU A 216 -2.74 9.09 10.86
N SER A 217 -2.27 9.60 9.71
CA SER A 217 -1.03 9.15 9.09
C SER A 217 0.19 9.64 9.88
N ILE A 218 0.90 8.72 10.51
CA ILE A 218 2.15 9.00 11.24
C ILE A 218 3.36 8.54 10.43
N THR A 219 3.39 7.29 9.95
CA THR A 219 4.54 6.71 9.25
C THR A 219 4.35 6.61 7.75
N GLY A 220 3.13 6.63 7.27
CA GLY A 220 2.86 6.55 5.85
C GLY A 220 1.39 6.47 5.50
N GLN A 221 1.15 6.52 4.19
CA GLN A 221 -0.17 6.37 3.59
C GLN A 221 -0.11 5.28 2.54
N ILE A 222 -1.07 4.36 2.59
CA ILE A 222 -1.28 3.36 1.55
C ILE A 222 -2.66 3.61 0.98
N ASN A 223 -2.74 3.84 -0.33
CA ASN A 223 -4.01 3.97 -1.03
C ASN A 223 -4.12 2.90 -2.11
N THR A 224 -5.20 2.14 -2.06
CA THR A 224 -5.52 1.11 -3.03
C THR A 224 -6.56 1.65 -4.01
N GLU A 225 -6.24 1.64 -5.30
CA GLU A 225 -7.18 1.95 -6.37
C GLU A 225 -7.80 0.65 -6.88
N LEU A 226 -9.11 0.60 -6.96
CA LEU A 226 -9.84 -0.53 -7.51
C LEU A 226 -9.96 -0.43 -9.03
N LYS A 227 -10.12 -1.56 -9.70
CA LYS A 227 -10.40 -1.63 -11.13
C LYS A 227 -11.66 -0.86 -11.50
N LYS A 228 -11.62 -0.19 -12.64
CA LYS A 228 -12.70 0.70 -13.11
C LYS A 228 -13.48 0.02 -14.22
N PRO A 229 -14.81 -0.15 -14.09
CA PRO A 229 -15.64 -0.88 -15.07
C PRO A 229 -15.51 -0.39 -16.51
N ILE A 230 -15.22 0.92 -16.71
CA ILE A 230 -15.12 1.49 -18.06
C ILE A 230 -13.82 1.13 -18.78
N THR A 231 -12.73 0.86 -18.03
CA THR A 231 -11.39 0.62 -18.59
C THR A 231 -10.89 -0.81 -18.41
N ASP A 232 -11.49 -1.56 -17.51
CA ASP A 232 -11.09 -2.94 -17.24
C ASP A 232 -11.73 -3.90 -18.25
N ILE A 233 -11.17 -5.12 -18.34
CA ILE A 233 -11.64 -6.17 -19.26
C ILE A 233 -13.08 -6.57 -18.95
N PRO A 234 -13.87 -6.98 -19.96
CA PRO A 234 -15.28 -7.37 -19.77
C PRO A 234 -15.47 -8.55 -18.81
N PHE A 235 -14.57 -9.54 -18.84
CA PHE A 235 -14.65 -10.70 -17.94
C PHE A 235 -13.28 -11.17 -17.49
N PHE A 236 -13.16 -11.43 -16.19
CA PHE A 236 -11.98 -12.00 -15.54
C PHE A 236 -12.37 -13.17 -14.65
N LEU A 237 -11.58 -14.24 -14.71
CA LEU A 237 -11.67 -15.37 -13.80
C LEU A 237 -10.27 -15.77 -13.35
N ASN A 238 -10.09 -15.95 -12.04
CA ASN A 238 -8.91 -16.58 -11.45
C ASN A 238 -9.35 -17.70 -10.51
N LEU A 239 -8.84 -18.90 -10.76
CA LEU A 239 -8.96 -20.05 -9.87
C LEU A 239 -7.59 -20.31 -9.26
N PHE A 240 -7.58 -20.59 -7.96
CA PHE A 240 -6.37 -20.87 -7.19
C PHE A 240 -6.60 -22.08 -6.30
N ALA A 241 -5.57 -22.94 -6.19
CA ALA A 241 -5.53 -24.06 -5.27
C ALA A 241 -4.13 -24.24 -4.71
N SER A 242 -4.03 -24.62 -3.44
CA SER A 242 -2.76 -24.90 -2.77
C SER A 242 -2.78 -26.22 -2.01
N VAL A 243 -1.58 -26.78 -1.79
CA VAL A 243 -1.41 -28.06 -1.06
C VAL A 243 -1.86 -27.96 0.40
N ASN A 244 -1.94 -26.76 0.97
CA ASN A 244 -2.48 -26.52 2.31
C ASN A 244 -4.02 -26.41 2.34
N GLY A 245 -4.70 -26.95 1.32
CA GLY A 245 -6.15 -27.07 1.26
C GLY A 245 -6.91 -25.75 1.07
N ARG A 246 -6.25 -24.69 0.59
CA ARG A 246 -6.88 -23.42 0.25
C ARG A 246 -7.32 -23.43 -1.21
N TYR A 247 -8.60 -23.13 -1.42
CA TYR A 247 -9.22 -22.97 -2.74
C TYR A 247 -9.81 -21.58 -2.84
N GLU A 248 -9.58 -20.91 -3.98
CA GLU A 248 -10.14 -19.57 -4.21
C GLU A 248 -10.71 -19.44 -5.61
N LEU A 249 -11.81 -18.70 -5.65
CA LEU A 249 -12.45 -18.21 -6.86
C LEU A 249 -12.45 -16.68 -6.80
N ASN A 250 -11.89 -16.04 -7.82
CA ASN A 250 -12.03 -14.61 -8.07
C ASN A 250 -12.60 -14.40 -9.47
N THR A 251 -13.70 -13.70 -9.56
CA THR A 251 -14.28 -13.36 -10.87
C THR A 251 -14.86 -11.97 -10.85
N HIS A 252 -14.80 -11.29 -11.98
CA HIS A 252 -15.55 -10.08 -12.18
C HIS A 252 -15.98 -9.93 -13.64
N SER A 253 -17.10 -9.25 -13.82
CA SER A 253 -17.65 -8.94 -15.11
C SER A 253 -18.00 -7.46 -15.18
N ASN A 254 -17.54 -6.79 -16.24
CA ASN A 254 -17.79 -5.39 -16.50
C ASN A 254 -18.69 -5.23 -17.73
N HIS A 255 -19.69 -4.37 -17.63
CA HIS A 255 -20.61 -4.08 -18.71
C HIS A 255 -20.69 -2.56 -18.94
N LYS A 256 -20.54 -2.16 -20.21
CA LYS A 256 -20.73 -0.78 -20.67
C LYS A 256 -22.13 -0.66 -21.29
N PHE A 257 -22.98 0.16 -20.69
CA PHE A 257 -24.31 0.42 -21.24
C PHE A 257 -24.27 1.41 -22.42
N ASN A 258 -23.37 2.38 -22.31
CA ASN A 258 -23.10 3.41 -23.33
C ASN A 258 -21.72 4.05 -23.05
N ASN A 259 -21.37 5.11 -23.76
CA ASN A 259 -20.10 5.82 -23.62
C ASN A 259 -19.90 6.49 -22.25
N TYR A 260 -20.95 6.64 -21.45
CA TYR A 260 -20.91 7.33 -20.16
C TYR A 260 -21.08 6.39 -18.97
N TRP A 261 -21.90 5.34 -19.09
CA TRP A 261 -22.29 4.48 -17.99
C TRP A 261 -21.70 3.07 -18.12
N SER A 262 -21.11 2.61 -17.06
CA SER A 262 -20.63 1.23 -16.93
C SER A 262 -20.87 0.69 -15.52
N THR A 263 -20.97 -0.64 -15.41
CA THR A 263 -21.05 -1.35 -14.12
C THR A 263 -20.13 -2.55 -14.10
N GLY A 264 -19.69 -2.93 -12.90
CA GLY A 264 -18.92 -4.13 -12.66
C GLY A 264 -19.47 -4.91 -11.46
N VAL A 265 -19.54 -6.22 -11.60
CA VAL A 265 -19.86 -7.15 -10.51
C VAL A 265 -18.63 -7.97 -10.22
N TYR A 266 -18.24 -8.03 -8.95
CA TYR A 266 -17.03 -8.68 -8.45
C TYR A 266 -17.42 -9.71 -7.40
N VAL A 267 -16.88 -10.92 -7.53
CA VAL A 267 -17.13 -12.04 -6.63
C VAL A 267 -15.80 -12.65 -6.22
N HIS A 268 -15.61 -12.83 -4.92
CA HIS A 268 -14.50 -13.58 -4.33
C HIS A 268 -15.04 -14.63 -3.36
N GLY A 269 -14.52 -15.82 -3.45
CA GLY A 269 -14.72 -16.90 -2.47
C GLY A 269 -13.39 -17.54 -2.12
N ASN A 270 -13.18 -17.80 -0.83
CA ASN A 270 -12.00 -18.49 -0.30
C ASN A 270 -12.45 -19.54 0.71
N LYS A 271 -11.93 -20.76 0.58
CA LYS A 271 -12.24 -21.85 1.49
C LYS A 271 -11.00 -22.67 1.82
N ARG A 272 -10.80 -22.94 3.10
CA ARG A 272 -9.87 -23.94 3.61
C ARG A 272 -10.61 -24.84 4.60
N SER A 273 -10.71 -26.15 4.29
CA SER A 273 -11.40 -27.13 5.13
C SER A 273 -10.45 -28.16 5.73
N GLN A 274 -9.25 -28.29 5.22
CA GLN A 274 -8.25 -29.25 5.71
C GLN A 274 -7.59 -28.72 6.97
N LYS A 275 -7.30 -29.64 7.90
CA LYS A 275 -6.64 -29.39 9.19
C LYS A 275 -5.19 -29.86 9.11
N PHE A 276 -4.25 -29.02 9.43
CA PHE A 276 -2.82 -29.32 9.41
C PHE A 276 -2.20 -29.00 10.79
N ASP A 277 -1.36 -29.89 11.24
CA ASP A 277 -0.51 -29.78 12.42
C ASP A 277 0.83 -30.42 12.05
N ASN A 278 1.72 -29.63 11.45
CA ASN A 278 2.99 -30.12 10.91
C ASN A 278 4.13 -30.10 11.96
N ASN A 279 3.93 -29.44 13.08
CA ASN A 279 4.86 -29.39 14.21
C ASN A 279 4.49 -30.36 15.32
N ASN A 280 3.33 -31.02 15.23
CA ASN A 280 2.79 -32.00 16.19
C ASN A 280 2.57 -31.42 17.60
N ASP A 281 2.17 -30.14 17.70
CA ASP A 281 1.81 -29.52 18.97
C ASP A 281 0.33 -29.69 19.34
N GLY A 282 -0.43 -30.34 18.48
CA GLY A 282 -1.86 -30.60 18.70
C GLY A 282 -2.77 -29.44 18.30
N PHE A 283 -2.22 -28.34 17.78
CA PHE A 283 -2.97 -27.16 17.29
C PHE A 283 -2.95 -27.07 15.75
N LEU A 284 -3.88 -26.32 15.21
CA LEU A 284 -3.91 -26.03 13.78
C LEU A 284 -2.84 -25.02 13.41
N ASP A 285 -1.93 -25.34 12.51
CA ASP A 285 -0.95 -24.40 11.92
C ASP A 285 -1.62 -23.27 11.13
N LEU A 286 -2.77 -23.53 10.56
CA LEU A 286 -3.56 -22.59 9.76
C LEU A 286 -5.05 -22.77 10.08
N PRO A 287 -5.83 -21.66 10.16
CA PRO A 287 -7.25 -21.77 10.44
C PRO A 287 -8.02 -22.50 9.35
N VAL A 288 -9.03 -23.27 9.72
CA VAL A 288 -10.12 -23.59 8.81
C VAL A 288 -10.90 -22.33 8.54
N SER A 289 -11.14 -21.97 7.29
CA SER A 289 -11.70 -20.68 6.92
C SER A 289 -12.68 -20.77 5.76
N ASP A 290 -13.68 -19.87 5.79
CA ASP A 290 -14.65 -19.67 4.72
C ASP A 290 -14.92 -18.19 4.57
N GLN A 291 -14.69 -17.64 3.36
CA GLN A 291 -14.93 -16.24 3.09
C GLN A 291 -15.69 -16.07 1.77
N ILE A 292 -16.69 -15.22 1.78
CA ILE A 292 -17.36 -14.70 0.59
C ILE A 292 -17.31 -13.19 0.59
N ASN A 293 -17.04 -12.60 -0.58
CA ASN A 293 -16.95 -11.16 -0.75
C ASN A 293 -17.57 -10.79 -2.10
N LEU A 294 -18.56 -9.93 -2.07
CA LEU A 294 -19.34 -9.48 -3.20
C LEU A 294 -19.24 -7.96 -3.33
N MET A 295 -19.01 -7.44 -4.52
CA MET A 295 -19.02 -6.00 -4.78
C MET A 295 -19.71 -5.70 -6.10
N ASN A 296 -20.54 -4.67 -6.11
CA ASN A 296 -21.04 -4.06 -7.32
C ASN A 296 -20.58 -2.61 -7.40
N ARG A 297 -20.11 -2.20 -8.56
CA ARG A 297 -19.55 -0.89 -8.80
C ARG A 297 -20.13 -0.27 -10.05
N TRP A 298 -20.66 0.95 -9.93
CA TRP A 298 -21.16 1.77 -11.01
C TRP A 298 -20.21 2.93 -11.28
N GLN A 299 -20.06 3.27 -12.55
CA GLN A 299 -19.25 4.40 -12.99
C GLN A 299 -20.02 5.21 -14.03
N TYR A 300 -20.06 6.51 -13.82
CA TYR A 300 -20.46 7.51 -14.81
C TYR A 300 -19.28 8.39 -15.15
N THR A 301 -19.00 8.57 -16.43
CA THR A 301 -17.90 9.42 -16.89
C THR A 301 -18.35 10.19 -18.13
N ASN A 302 -18.35 11.52 -18.05
CA ASN A 302 -18.59 12.40 -19.16
C ASN A 302 -17.51 13.48 -19.17
N LEU A 303 -16.44 13.24 -19.93
CA LEU A 303 -15.27 14.13 -19.96
C LEU A 303 -15.57 15.48 -20.61
N GLU A 304 -16.45 15.52 -21.60
CA GLU A 304 -16.88 16.77 -22.26
C GLU A 304 -17.56 17.73 -21.28
N LYS A 305 -18.40 17.19 -20.40
CA LYS A 305 -19.09 17.95 -19.34
C LYS A 305 -18.32 17.99 -18.02
N GLY A 306 -17.13 17.38 -17.94
CA GLY A 306 -16.27 17.38 -16.78
C GLY A 306 -16.73 16.50 -15.61
N TRP A 307 -17.72 15.62 -15.76
CA TRP A 307 -18.29 14.83 -14.68
C TRP A 307 -17.72 13.41 -14.63
N VAL A 308 -17.31 12.99 -13.42
CA VAL A 308 -16.94 11.60 -13.11
C VAL A 308 -17.59 11.20 -11.79
N SER A 309 -18.24 10.06 -11.76
CA SER A 309 -18.88 9.55 -10.55
C SER A 309 -18.68 8.05 -10.39
N PHE A 310 -18.57 7.61 -9.13
CA PHE A 310 -18.54 6.20 -8.75
C PHE A 310 -19.52 5.95 -7.61
N LEU A 311 -20.27 4.86 -7.74
CA LEU A 311 -21.08 4.30 -6.66
C LEU A 311 -20.63 2.85 -6.48
N SER A 312 -20.28 2.46 -5.27
CA SER A 312 -19.86 1.10 -4.95
C SER A 312 -20.62 0.58 -3.73
N TRP A 313 -20.96 -0.68 -3.77
CA TRP A 313 -21.52 -1.43 -2.64
C TRP A 313 -20.76 -2.74 -2.51
N ARG A 314 -20.42 -3.14 -1.28
CA ARG A 314 -19.72 -4.39 -0.95
C ARG A 314 -20.37 -5.07 0.26
N TYR A 315 -20.39 -6.39 0.21
CA TYR A 315 -20.73 -7.27 1.32
C TYR A 315 -19.63 -8.32 1.49
N MET A 316 -19.22 -8.57 2.71
CA MET A 316 -18.23 -9.60 3.07
C MET A 316 -18.70 -10.37 4.31
N ASN A 317 -18.52 -11.70 4.27
CA ASN A 317 -18.64 -12.58 5.41
C ASN A 317 -17.40 -13.47 5.48
N ASP A 318 -16.74 -13.51 6.64
CA ASP A 318 -15.51 -14.26 6.90
C ASP A 318 -15.66 -15.03 8.21
N GLU A 319 -15.37 -16.34 8.18
CA GLU A 319 -15.37 -17.18 9.36
C GLU A 319 -14.06 -17.96 9.46
N LYS A 320 -13.45 -17.94 10.63
CA LYS A 320 -12.22 -18.67 10.93
C LYS A 320 -12.39 -19.53 12.18
N LEU A 321 -12.00 -20.80 12.08
CA LEU A 321 -11.91 -21.72 13.19
C LEU A 321 -10.43 -22.08 13.41
N LEU A 322 -9.97 -21.94 14.65
CA LEU A 322 -8.59 -22.17 15.06
C LEU A 322 -8.53 -22.86 16.44
N GLY A 323 -7.32 -23.28 16.83
CA GLY A 323 -7.06 -23.94 18.10
C GLY A 323 -6.70 -25.40 17.96
N ALA A 324 -7.01 -26.21 18.95
CA ALA A 324 -6.66 -27.62 18.97
C ALA A 324 -7.26 -28.38 17.78
N LEU A 325 -6.49 -29.29 17.19
CA LEU A 325 -6.86 -30.09 16.01
C LEU A 325 -8.22 -30.81 16.18
N SER A 326 -8.50 -31.25 17.40
CA SER A 326 -9.71 -31.98 17.78
C SER A 326 -10.83 -31.09 18.33
N TYR A 327 -10.68 -29.76 18.33
CA TYR A 327 -11.68 -28.84 18.82
C TYR A 327 -12.98 -28.89 18.01
N ASP A 328 -14.11 -29.01 18.72
CA ASP A 328 -15.48 -28.98 18.17
C ASP A 328 -16.26 -27.82 18.84
N PRO A 329 -16.58 -26.75 18.09
CA PRO A 329 -17.29 -25.58 18.66
C PRO A 329 -18.63 -25.89 19.32
N LYS A 330 -19.30 -26.97 18.88
CA LYS A 330 -20.60 -27.36 19.44
C LYS A 330 -20.50 -28.04 20.80
N LYS A 331 -19.34 -28.63 21.11
CA LYS A 331 -19.11 -29.42 22.34
C LYS A 331 -18.20 -28.71 23.32
N ASP A 332 -17.21 -27.95 22.83
CA ASP A 332 -16.09 -27.49 23.62
C ASP A 332 -16.14 -25.97 23.93
N ARG A 333 -17.02 -25.18 23.22
CA ARG A 333 -17.13 -23.73 23.45
C ARG A 333 -17.51 -23.42 24.91
N GLY A 334 -16.69 -22.59 25.56
CA GLY A 334 -16.88 -22.19 26.97
C GLY A 334 -16.49 -23.26 27.99
N MET A 335 -15.93 -24.39 27.57
CA MET A 335 -15.45 -25.45 28.44
C MET A 335 -13.93 -25.52 28.43
N LYS A 336 -13.33 -26.10 29.48
CA LYS A 336 -11.88 -26.34 29.60
C LYS A 336 -11.45 -27.72 29.04
N ASN A 337 -12.23 -28.30 28.11
CA ASN A 337 -11.91 -29.60 27.53
C ASN A 337 -10.83 -29.47 26.43
N ARG A 338 -11.04 -28.57 25.50
CA ARG A 338 -10.17 -28.29 24.34
C ARG A 338 -10.19 -26.81 24.05
N TRP A 339 -9.01 -26.25 23.88
CA TRP A 339 -8.88 -24.86 23.54
C TRP A 339 -9.21 -24.64 22.07
N GLY A 340 -10.04 -23.65 21.79
CA GLY A 340 -10.38 -23.28 20.43
C GLY A 340 -10.92 -21.86 20.34
N SER A 341 -11.00 -21.35 19.13
CA SER A 341 -11.44 -20.00 18.81
C SER A 341 -12.27 -19.99 17.53
N ILE A 342 -13.26 -19.15 17.48
CA ILE A 342 -13.96 -18.76 16.25
C ILE A 342 -13.93 -17.24 16.14
N ILE A 343 -13.67 -16.77 14.92
CA ILE A 343 -13.76 -15.36 14.57
C ILE A 343 -14.72 -15.27 13.39
N LYS A 344 -15.87 -14.60 13.62
CA LYS A 344 -16.87 -14.33 12.58
C LYS A 344 -16.91 -12.85 12.33
N THR A 345 -16.73 -12.47 11.07
CA THR A 345 -16.76 -11.06 10.66
C THR A 345 -17.76 -10.87 9.53
N LYS A 346 -18.69 -9.94 9.71
CA LYS A 346 -19.57 -9.45 8.66
C LYS A 346 -19.27 -7.99 8.39
N ARG A 347 -19.19 -7.61 7.13
CA ARG A 347 -18.94 -6.22 6.77
C ARG A 347 -19.78 -5.81 5.56
N MET A 348 -20.31 -4.61 5.63
CA MET A 348 -20.99 -3.94 4.53
C MET A 348 -20.34 -2.58 4.32
N ASP A 349 -20.02 -2.25 3.09
CA ASP A 349 -19.50 -0.94 2.71
C ASP A 349 -20.35 -0.37 1.57
N ALA A 350 -20.63 0.93 1.63
CA ALA A 350 -21.22 1.69 0.55
C ALA A 350 -20.44 2.99 0.38
N SER A 351 -20.10 3.36 -0.85
CA SER A 351 -19.38 4.59 -1.12
C SER A 351 -19.88 5.28 -2.39
N PHE A 352 -19.91 6.60 -2.34
CA PHE A 352 -20.22 7.45 -3.47
C PHE A 352 -19.12 8.50 -3.64
N LYS A 353 -18.68 8.70 -4.87
CA LYS A 353 -17.69 9.71 -5.25
C LYS A 353 -18.20 10.50 -6.44
N LEU A 354 -18.05 11.79 -6.39
CA LEU A 354 -18.39 12.72 -7.46
C LEU A 354 -17.22 13.66 -7.69
N GLY A 355 -16.73 13.70 -8.90
CA GLY A 355 -15.72 14.64 -9.37
C GLY A 355 -16.29 15.53 -10.47
N TYR A 356 -15.94 16.79 -10.40
CA TYR A 356 -16.23 17.75 -11.47
C TYR A 356 -14.96 18.51 -11.82
N VAL A 357 -14.54 18.42 -13.07
CA VAL A 357 -13.45 19.22 -13.64
C VAL A 357 -14.08 20.26 -14.53
N PHE A 358 -13.76 21.53 -14.31
CA PHE A 358 -14.30 22.62 -15.13
C PHE A 358 -13.73 22.51 -16.56
N PRO A 359 -14.54 22.27 -17.59
CA PRO A 359 -14.02 22.01 -18.94
C PRO A 359 -13.22 23.17 -19.53
N GLU A 360 -13.65 24.40 -19.25
CA GLU A 360 -12.97 25.61 -19.71
C GLU A 360 -11.73 25.98 -18.86
N ILE A 361 -11.61 25.39 -17.66
CA ILE A 361 -10.56 25.71 -16.68
C ILE A 361 -10.06 24.39 -16.08
N PRO A 362 -9.32 23.55 -16.83
CA PRO A 362 -9.04 22.15 -16.46
C PRO A 362 -8.13 21.99 -15.23
N TYR A 363 -7.47 23.04 -14.78
CA TYR A 363 -6.74 23.07 -13.52
C TYR A 363 -7.64 23.27 -12.28
N GLN A 364 -8.94 23.55 -12.50
CA GLN A 364 -9.90 23.71 -11.42
C GLN A 364 -10.80 22.50 -11.33
N SER A 365 -10.96 21.96 -10.14
CA SER A 365 -11.80 20.79 -9.93
C SER A 365 -12.41 20.77 -8.53
N PHE A 366 -13.54 20.08 -8.46
CA PHE A 366 -14.28 19.85 -7.25
C PHE A 366 -14.45 18.34 -7.05
N GLY A 367 -14.22 17.84 -5.85
CA GLY A 367 -14.37 16.44 -5.48
C GLY A 367 -15.23 16.30 -4.23
N PHE A 368 -16.19 15.40 -4.27
CA PHE A 368 -17.00 14.99 -3.12
C PHE A 368 -16.91 13.49 -2.97
N GLN A 369 -16.69 13.02 -1.73
CA GLN A 369 -16.65 11.61 -1.37
C GLN A 369 -17.52 11.40 -0.15
N THR A 370 -18.29 10.33 -0.12
CA THR A 370 -18.98 9.87 1.08
C THR A 370 -18.95 8.35 1.14
N ALA A 371 -18.84 7.80 2.34
CA ALA A 371 -18.84 6.37 2.57
C ALA A 371 -19.51 6.03 3.89
N TYR A 372 -20.18 4.89 3.89
CA TYR A 372 -20.71 4.24 5.08
C TYR A 372 -20.13 2.84 5.16
N SER A 373 -19.74 2.39 6.35
CA SER A 373 -19.37 1.00 6.59
C SER A 373 -19.97 0.50 7.90
N SER A 374 -20.39 -0.75 7.91
CA SER A 374 -20.80 -1.49 9.10
C SER A 374 -19.92 -2.72 9.22
N HIS A 375 -19.25 -2.88 10.34
CA HIS A 375 -18.39 -4.00 10.67
C HIS A 375 -18.88 -4.65 11.95
N ASP A 376 -19.16 -5.94 11.90
CA ASP A 376 -19.63 -6.74 13.02
C ASP A 376 -18.72 -7.95 13.19
N GLN A 377 -18.04 -8.06 14.32
CA GLN A 377 -17.17 -9.18 14.68
C GLN A 377 -17.63 -9.81 16.00
N ASP A 378 -17.94 -11.09 15.96
CA ASP A 378 -18.17 -11.98 17.13
C ASP A 378 -16.98 -12.95 17.19
N SER A 379 -16.26 -12.93 18.31
CA SER A 379 -15.08 -13.79 18.46
C SER A 379 -14.85 -14.22 19.91
N TYR A 380 -14.25 -15.41 20.05
CA TYR A 380 -13.74 -15.90 21.31
C TYR A 380 -12.41 -16.64 21.11
N TYR A 381 -11.60 -16.68 22.17
CA TYR A 381 -10.28 -17.28 22.23
C TYR A 381 -10.19 -18.10 23.52
N GLY A 382 -10.41 -19.44 23.43
CA GLY A 382 -10.60 -20.27 24.61
C GLY A 382 -11.82 -19.84 25.42
N LEU A 383 -11.59 -19.27 26.62
CA LEU A 383 -12.62 -18.73 27.49
C LEU A 383 -12.81 -17.22 27.38
N ARG A 384 -11.98 -16.52 26.62
CA ARG A 384 -12.05 -15.07 26.44
C ARG A 384 -12.97 -14.72 25.28
N THR A 385 -13.79 -13.68 25.47
CA THR A 385 -14.66 -13.15 24.42
C THR A 385 -14.19 -11.77 23.98
N TYR A 386 -14.29 -11.51 22.69
CA TYR A 386 -14.08 -10.20 22.10
C TYR A 386 -15.06 -9.97 20.96
N ASP A 387 -15.98 -9.05 21.19
CA ASP A 387 -17.01 -8.67 20.24
C ASP A 387 -16.92 -7.19 19.96
N ILE A 388 -17.00 -6.80 18.70
CA ILE A 388 -16.96 -5.40 18.28
C ILE A 388 -17.89 -5.14 17.11
N ASN A 389 -18.81 -4.19 17.28
CA ASN A 389 -19.59 -3.60 16.21
C ASN A 389 -19.12 -2.17 15.98
N GLN A 390 -18.80 -1.82 14.74
CA GLN A 390 -18.45 -0.46 14.34
C GLN A 390 -19.31 -0.02 13.19
N GLN A 391 -19.97 1.13 13.33
CA GLN A 391 -20.62 1.84 12.25
C GLN A 391 -19.82 3.11 11.96
N SER A 392 -19.43 3.29 10.71
CA SER A 392 -18.60 4.42 10.28
C SER A 392 -19.30 5.22 9.19
N PHE A 393 -19.25 6.53 9.29
CA PHE A 393 -19.60 7.45 8.21
C PHE A 393 -18.45 8.41 7.96
N TYR A 394 -18.10 8.58 6.70
CA TYR A 394 -17.01 9.45 6.24
C TYR A 394 -17.48 10.31 5.09
N THR A 395 -17.14 11.60 5.12
CA THR A 395 -17.34 12.49 3.98
C THR A 395 -16.16 13.44 3.84
N ASN A 396 -15.81 13.77 2.60
CA ASN A 396 -14.71 14.66 2.27
C ASN A 396 -15.06 15.51 1.04
N LEU A 397 -14.89 16.81 1.18
CA LEU A 397 -15.14 17.81 0.16
C LEU A 397 -13.82 18.48 -0.18
N ILE A 398 -13.43 18.49 -1.45
CA ILE A 398 -12.13 18.97 -1.90
C ILE A 398 -12.35 19.92 -3.10
N PHE A 399 -11.71 21.06 -3.04
CA PHE A 399 -11.58 21.98 -4.15
C PHE A 399 -10.12 22.19 -4.50
N ASN A 400 -9.75 22.02 -5.77
CA ASN A 400 -8.41 22.24 -6.30
C ASN A 400 -8.44 23.39 -7.29
N SER A 401 -7.43 24.27 -7.23
CA SER A 401 -7.23 25.35 -8.20
C SER A 401 -5.78 25.84 -8.16
N ILE A 402 -5.52 26.94 -8.84
CA ILE A 402 -4.20 27.62 -8.90
C ILE A 402 -4.28 29.04 -8.32
N ILE A 403 -3.12 29.60 -7.96
CA ILE A 403 -2.95 30.98 -7.53
C ILE A 403 -2.04 31.68 -8.54
N GLY A 404 -2.60 32.52 -9.38
CA GLY A 404 -1.87 33.29 -10.39
C GLY A 404 -1.48 32.47 -11.62
N ASN A 405 -0.71 31.39 -11.43
CA ASN A 405 -0.23 30.52 -12.51
C ASN A 405 -0.21 29.04 -12.11
N THR A 406 0.04 28.15 -13.08
CA THR A 406 0.05 26.71 -12.90
C THR A 406 1.17 26.14 -12.03
N LEU A 407 2.18 26.96 -11.70
CA LEU A 407 3.24 26.56 -10.77
C LEU A 407 2.74 26.56 -9.32
N ASN A 408 1.72 27.37 -9.02
CA ASN A 408 1.17 27.56 -7.68
C ASN A 408 -0.22 26.92 -7.60
N LYS A 409 -0.29 25.71 -7.09
CA LYS A 409 -1.53 24.96 -6.95
C LYS A 409 -1.96 24.94 -5.49
N PHE A 410 -3.24 24.98 -5.25
CA PHE A 410 -3.76 24.77 -3.90
C PHE A 410 -4.92 23.78 -3.88
N LYS A 411 -5.09 23.18 -2.73
CA LYS A 411 -6.17 22.28 -2.41
C LYS A 411 -6.74 22.70 -1.05
N VAL A 412 -8.04 22.91 -0.99
CA VAL A 412 -8.75 23.22 0.25
C VAL A 412 -9.92 22.27 0.39
N GLY A 413 -10.27 21.92 1.60
CA GLY A 413 -11.41 21.04 1.80
C GLY A 413 -11.86 20.91 3.24
N LEU A 414 -13.01 20.25 3.37
CA LEU A 414 -13.67 19.92 4.63
C LEU A 414 -13.88 18.42 4.71
N ASN A 415 -13.68 17.90 5.89
CA ASN A 415 -13.84 16.47 6.17
C ASN A 415 -14.68 16.27 7.42
N TYR A 416 -15.57 15.31 7.38
CA TYR A 416 -16.29 14.84 8.57
C TYR A 416 -16.19 13.32 8.66
N SER A 417 -15.93 12.82 9.86
CA SER A 417 -15.99 11.40 10.18
C SER A 417 -16.73 11.15 11.47
N PHE A 418 -17.48 10.06 11.46
CA PHE A 418 -18.27 9.57 12.57
C PHE A 418 -18.03 8.06 12.71
N ASP A 419 -17.71 7.60 13.91
CA ASP A 419 -17.55 6.19 14.23
C ASP A 419 -18.28 5.89 15.53
N ASP A 420 -19.19 4.94 15.52
CA ASP A 420 -19.86 4.41 16.69
C ASP A 420 -19.35 2.99 16.95
N TYR A 421 -18.83 2.78 18.16
CA TYR A 421 -18.25 1.52 18.61
C TYR A 421 -19.05 0.93 19.75
N VAL A 422 -19.53 -0.28 19.56
CA VAL A 422 -20.02 -1.15 20.62
C VAL A 422 -19.02 -2.28 20.79
N GLU A 423 -18.18 -2.20 21.81
CA GLU A 423 -17.08 -3.11 22.06
C GLU A 423 -17.21 -3.82 23.40
N GLN A 424 -17.08 -5.15 23.40
CA GLN A 424 -17.16 -5.98 24.58
C GLN A 424 -15.94 -6.89 24.70
N VAL A 425 -15.34 -6.92 25.88
CA VAL A 425 -14.16 -7.74 26.21
C VAL A 425 -14.45 -8.49 27.49
N ASN A 426 -14.57 -9.82 27.44
CA ASN A 426 -14.87 -10.65 28.62
C ASN A 426 -16.07 -10.14 29.45
N GLY A 427 -17.11 -9.65 28.78
CA GLY A 427 -18.31 -9.09 29.42
C GLY A 427 -18.19 -7.62 29.86
N TYR A 428 -17.02 -6.99 29.77
CA TYR A 428 -16.87 -5.55 30.01
C TYR A 428 -17.12 -4.76 28.72
N SER A 429 -17.90 -3.68 28.82
CA SER A 429 -18.24 -2.80 27.69
C SER A 429 -17.30 -1.60 27.60
N PHE A 430 -16.85 -1.29 26.39
CA PHE A 430 -16.01 -0.13 26.05
C PHE A 430 -16.62 0.66 24.89
N ASN A 431 -17.91 0.96 25.02
CA ASN A 431 -18.66 1.67 23.99
C ASN A 431 -18.19 3.11 23.88
N ARG A 432 -18.10 3.62 22.65
CA ARG A 432 -17.75 5.02 22.41
C ARG A 432 -18.21 5.50 21.04
N MET A 433 -18.33 6.81 20.95
CA MET A 433 -18.60 7.53 19.70
C MET A 433 -17.45 8.49 19.42
N ASP A 434 -16.88 8.40 18.26
CA ASP A 434 -15.84 9.28 17.77
C ASP A 434 -16.40 10.16 16.64
N GLN A 435 -16.34 11.48 16.82
CA GLN A 435 -16.78 12.47 15.82
C GLN A 435 -15.64 13.43 15.56
N ASN A 436 -15.36 13.67 14.30
CA ASN A 436 -14.34 14.64 13.90
C ASN A 436 -14.84 15.50 12.73
N MET A 437 -14.64 16.81 12.86
CA MET A 437 -14.79 17.76 11.78
C MET A 437 -13.44 18.42 11.53
N GLY A 438 -12.91 18.31 10.33
CA GLY A 438 -11.61 18.84 9.95
C GLY A 438 -11.67 19.75 8.73
N GLY A 439 -10.89 20.83 8.77
CA GLY A 439 -10.64 21.70 7.63
C GLY A 439 -9.15 21.64 7.26
N PHE A 440 -8.85 21.64 5.97
CA PHE A 440 -7.45 21.61 5.51
C PHE A 440 -7.20 22.54 4.33
N PHE A 441 -5.95 22.97 4.26
CA PHE A 441 -5.37 23.70 3.14
C PHE A 441 -4.00 23.12 2.82
N GLU A 442 -3.77 22.81 1.54
CA GLU A 442 -2.50 22.31 1.03
C GLU A 442 -2.08 23.15 -0.17
N PHE A 443 -0.92 23.78 -0.08
CA PHE A 443 -0.33 24.56 -1.15
C PHE A 443 0.83 23.78 -1.76
N THR A 444 0.90 23.77 -3.08
CA THR A 444 1.97 23.14 -3.86
C THR A 444 2.59 24.16 -4.79
N TYR A 445 3.89 24.37 -4.64
CA TYR A 445 4.71 25.05 -5.63
C TYR A 445 5.53 24.02 -6.40
N ASP A 446 5.49 24.09 -7.72
CA ASP A 446 6.29 23.22 -8.60
C ASP A 446 6.75 24.04 -9.79
N ASN A 447 8.06 24.26 -9.90
CA ASN A 447 8.62 24.99 -11.03
C ASN A 447 8.72 24.15 -12.32
N ASN A 448 8.14 22.93 -12.29
CA ASN A 448 8.15 21.93 -13.37
C ASN A 448 9.57 21.48 -13.82
N ASP A 449 10.60 21.86 -13.07
CA ASP A 449 11.99 21.55 -13.35
C ASP A 449 12.64 20.86 -12.15
N ASN A 450 13.34 21.60 -11.34
CA ASN A 450 14.24 21.06 -10.33
C ASN A 450 13.78 21.23 -8.89
N PHE A 451 12.75 22.03 -8.63
CA PHE A 451 12.32 22.35 -7.27
C PHE A 451 10.80 22.35 -7.13
N SER A 452 10.32 21.61 -6.15
CA SER A 452 8.92 21.65 -5.74
C SER A 452 8.77 21.47 -4.24
N TRP A 453 7.73 22.06 -3.66
CA TRP A 453 7.38 21.87 -2.26
C TRP A 453 5.86 21.88 -2.04
N ILE A 454 5.44 21.17 -0.99
CA ILE A 454 4.05 21.10 -0.55
C ILE A 454 4.03 21.45 0.93
N ALA A 455 3.23 22.47 1.30
CA ALA A 455 2.91 22.78 2.68
C ALA A 455 1.43 22.53 2.92
N GLY A 456 1.12 21.70 3.89
CA GLY A 456 -0.23 21.36 4.27
C GLY A 456 -0.52 21.73 5.72
N PHE A 457 -1.70 22.28 5.95
CA PHE A 457 -2.21 22.63 7.27
C PHE A 457 -3.60 22.04 7.43
N ARG A 458 -3.82 21.40 8.58
CA ARG A 458 -5.11 20.81 8.91
C ARG A 458 -5.45 21.14 10.35
N MET A 459 -6.70 21.52 10.59
CA MET A 459 -7.28 21.72 11.92
C MET A 459 -8.47 20.81 12.09
N ASP A 460 -8.49 20.05 13.19
CA ASP A 460 -9.50 19.06 13.51
C ASP A 460 -10.15 19.35 14.86
N PHE A 461 -11.46 19.20 14.90
CA PHE A 461 -12.30 19.29 16.08
C PHE A 461 -12.88 17.90 16.37
N HIS A 462 -12.24 17.18 17.29
CA HIS A 462 -12.61 15.82 17.62
C HIS A 462 -13.16 15.74 19.06
N ASN A 463 -14.34 15.14 19.22
CA ASN A 463 -15.02 15.09 20.54
C ASN A 463 -14.17 14.44 21.65
N ASN A 464 -13.38 13.42 21.31
CA ASN A 464 -12.56 12.69 22.28
C ASN A 464 -11.09 13.11 22.29
N LEU A 465 -10.50 13.54 21.15
CA LEU A 465 -9.10 13.96 21.05
C LEU A 465 -8.91 15.47 21.26
N GLY A 466 -10.00 16.24 21.34
CA GLY A 466 -9.98 17.70 21.43
C GLY A 466 -9.65 18.38 20.09
N THR A 467 -9.38 19.69 20.16
CA THR A 467 -8.99 20.48 18.99
C THR A 467 -7.49 20.42 18.79
N PHE A 468 -7.04 20.23 17.54
CA PHE A 468 -5.62 20.15 17.26
C PHE A 468 -5.27 20.54 15.81
N PHE A 469 -4.01 20.86 15.63
CA PHE A 469 -3.43 21.29 14.37
C PHE A 469 -2.40 20.26 13.87
N THR A 470 -2.43 19.96 12.57
CA THR A 470 -1.56 18.96 11.92
C THR A 470 -0.84 19.60 10.74
N PRO A 471 0.40 20.14 10.92
CA PRO A 471 1.20 20.67 9.83
C PRO A 471 1.99 19.55 9.13
N ARG A 472 2.18 19.69 7.81
CA ARG A 472 3.00 18.80 6.98
C ARG A 472 3.75 19.58 5.92
N LEU A 473 5.02 19.21 5.68
CA LEU A 473 5.89 19.83 4.68
C LEU A 473 6.61 18.74 3.90
N HIS A 474 6.64 18.89 2.57
CA HIS A 474 7.42 18.06 1.68
C HIS A 474 8.19 18.95 0.71
N LEU A 475 9.47 18.64 0.50
CA LEU A 475 10.35 19.31 -0.43
C LEU A 475 10.94 18.29 -1.40
N ARG A 476 11.04 18.68 -2.65
CA ARG A 476 11.77 17.94 -3.69
C ARG A 476 12.75 18.88 -4.36
N TYR A 477 14.01 18.44 -4.49
CA TYR A 477 15.05 19.16 -5.20
C TYR A 477 15.83 18.22 -6.12
N VAL A 478 16.08 18.65 -7.34
CA VAL A 478 16.80 17.91 -8.38
C VAL A 478 18.04 18.72 -8.77
N PRO A 479 19.15 18.57 -8.04
CA PRO A 479 20.37 19.35 -8.30
C PRO A 479 21.02 19.03 -9.64
N ILE A 480 20.88 17.79 -10.11
CA ILE A 480 21.35 17.29 -11.40
C ILE A 480 20.33 16.31 -11.94
N GLU A 481 20.31 16.11 -13.24
CA GLU A 481 19.37 15.22 -13.93
C GLU A 481 19.23 13.84 -13.26
N LYS A 482 18.02 13.39 -13.06
CA LYS A 482 17.66 12.09 -12.45
C LYS A 482 18.21 11.85 -11.04
N PHE A 483 18.75 12.88 -10.36
CA PHE A 483 19.10 12.82 -8.95
C PHE A 483 18.12 13.66 -8.14
N VAL A 484 17.34 13.00 -7.30
CA VAL A 484 16.24 13.61 -6.54
C VAL A 484 16.53 13.51 -5.05
N ILE A 485 16.48 14.65 -4.38
CA ILE A 485 16.52 14.79 -2.92
C ILE A 485 15.12 15.12 -2.45
N ARG A 486 14.60 14.40 -1.46
CA ARG A 486 13.31 14.68 -0.81
C ARG A 486 13.50 14.86 0.67
N LEU A 487 12.86 15.88 1.21
CA LEU A 487 12.73 16.11 2.64
C LEU A 487 11.26 16.11 3.00
N SER A 488 10.93 15.57 4.16
CA SER A 488 9.58 15.60 4.70
C SER A 488 9.60 15.82 6.19
N ALA A 489 8.61 16.57 6.69
CA ALA A 489 8.36 16.74 8.11
C ALA A 489 6.84 16.85 8.31
N GLY A 490 6.29 16.17 9.29
CA GLY A 490 4.87 16.27 9.56
C GLY A 490 4.47 15.63 10.87
N SER A 491 3.37 16.09 11.44
CA SER A 491 2.80 15.52 12.63
C SER A 491 1.60 14.62 12.29
N GLY A 492 1.33 13.67 13.17
CA GLY A 492 0.15 12.82 13.14
C GLY A 492 -0.39 12.58 14.54
N ARG A 493 -1.68 12.26 14.61
CA ARG A 493 -2.37 11.96 15.86
C ARG A 493 -3.35 10.82 15.63
N LYS A 494 -3.56 9.97 16.64
CA LYS A 494 -4.59 8.93 16.57
C LYS A 494 -5.13 8.56 17.94
N ALA A 495 -6.33 8.00 17.97
CA ALA A 495 -6.86 7.23 19.10
C ALA A 495 -6.30 5.82 19.07
N ALA A 496 -5.83 5.30 20.18
CA ALA A 496 -5.46 3.89 20.29
C ALA A 496 -6.70 3.03 20.50
N ASN A 497 -6.98 2.12 19.55
CA ASN A 497 -8.02 1.09 19.69
C ASN A 497 -7.36 -0.17 20.27
N ILE A 498 -7.07 -0.14 21.59
CA ILE A 498 -6.14 -1.08 22.24
C ILE A 498 -6.47 -2.55 22.01
N PHE A 499 -7.73 -2.93 21.96
CA PHE A 499 -8.14 -4.30 21.73
C PHE A 499 -8.17 -4.64 20.22
N ALA A 500 -8.84 -3.82 19.42
CA ALA A 500 -8.93 -4.04 17.97
C ALA A 500 -7.56 -4.04 17.26
N GLU A 501 -6.60 -3.22 17.72
CA GLU A 501 -5.24 -3.15 17.22
C GLU A 501 -4.34 -4.31 17.66
N ASN A 502 -4.71 -4.99 18.76
CA ASN A 502 -3.91 -6.02 19.41
C ASN A 502 -4.70 -7.31 19.66
N GLN A 503 -5.56 -7.71 18.74
CA GLN A 503 -6.38 -8.94 18.89
C GLN A 503 -5.55 -10.20 19.11
N THR A 504 -4.31 -10.23 18.65
CA THR A 504 -3.36 -11.33 18.88
C THR A 504 -3.11 -11.59 20.37
N LEU A 505 -3.27 -10.56 21.22
CA LEU A 505 -3.12 -10.69 22.67
C LEU A 505 -4.25 -11.47 23.34
N PHE A 506 -5.35 -11.76 22.64
CA PHE A 506 -6.36 -12.70 23.13
C PHE A 506 -5.92 -14.17 23.00
N ALA A 507 -4.94 -14.45 22.15
CA ALA A 507 -4.30 -15.77 22.00
C ALA A 507 -3.31 -16.09 23.14
N THR A 508 -3.36 -15.38 24.26
CA THR A 508 -2.59 -15.65 25.48
C THR A 508 -3.49 -15.64 26.70
N ASN A 509 -3.07 -16.26 27.81
CA ASN A 509 -3.79 -16.19 29.09
C ASN A 509 -3.28 -15.09 30.03
N ARG A 510 -2.41 -14.19 29.55
CA ARG A 510 -1.92 -13.04 30.33
C ARG A 510 -3.07 -12.11 30.71
N ILE A 511 -3.06 -11.58 31.94
CA ILE A 511 -4.08 -10.66 32.43
C ILE A 511 -3.92 -9.30 31.79
N ILE A 512 -4.98 -8.78 31.18
CA ILE A 512 -4.97 -7.45 30.56
C ILE A 512 -5.28 -6.38 31.60
N LYS A 513 -4.40 -5.37 31.71
CA LYS A 513 -4.56 -4.22 32.62
C LYS A 513 -4.46 -2.89 31.89
N ILE A 514 -5.42 -2.01 32.10
CA ILE A 514 -5.38 -0.62 31.62
C ILE A 514 -5.01 0.25 32.82
N GLN A 515 -3.84 0.91 32.76
CA GLN A 515 -3.26 1.57 33.94
C GLN A 515 -3.44 3.09 33.99
N SER A 516 -4.00 3.71 32.96
CA SER A 516 -4.28 5.14 32.94
C SER A 516 -5.79 5.39 33.14
N LYS A 517 -6.14 6.51 33.76
CA LYS A 517 -7.53 6.92 33.97
C LYS A 517 -7.80 8.38 33.56
N GLN A 518 -6.88 9.00 32.82
CA GLN A 518 -6.93 10.43 32.50
C GLN A 518 -7.53 10.76 31.13
N GLY A 519 -7.46 9.84 30.16
CA GLY A 519 -7.96 10.04 28.81
C GLY A 519 -9.42 9.61 28.66
N LYS A 520 -10.05 10.02 27.54
CA LYS A 520 -11.45 9.72 27.25
C LYS A 520 -11.66 8.32 26.66
N ILE A 521 -10.65 7.76 25.96
CA ILE A 521 -10.73 6.47 25.28
C ILE A 521 -9.96 5.45 26.11
N TYR A 522 -10.62 4.46 26.68
CA TYR A 522 -10.07 3.48 27.64
C TYR A 522 -9.34 4.11 28.84
N GLY A 523 -9.57 5.39 29.16
CA GLY A 523 -8.78 6.14 30.12
C GLY A 523 -7.40 6.57 29.64
N LEU A 524 -7.09 6.42 28.34
CA LEU A 524 -5.78 6.70 27.72
C LEU A 524 -5.84 8.01 26.91
N ASN A 525 -4.74 8.75 26.91
CA ASN A 525 -4.57 9.94 26.08
C ASN A 525 -4.21 9.57 24.63
N PRO A 526 -4.57 10.42 23.64
CA PRO A 526 -4.30 10.16 22.23
C PRO A 526 -2.80 10.10 21.93
N GLU A 527 -2.43 9.25 20.99
CA GLU A 527 -1.08 9.17 20.48
C GLU A 527 -0.75 10.36 19.59
N LYS A 528 0.47 10.87 19.70
CA LYS A 528 0.99 12.01 18.94
C LYS A 528 2.44 11.74 18.55
N ALA A 529 2.78 12.00 17.29
CA ALA A 529 4.14 11.86 16.83
C ALA A 529 4.49 12.89 15.75
N TRP A 530 5.78 13.13 15.63
CA TRP A 530 6.40 13.81 14.50
C TRP A 530 7.17 12.79 13.66
N ASN A 531 7.08 12.92 12.34
CA ASN A 531 7.84 12.10 11.41
C ASN A 531 8.71 13.04 10.54
N TYR A 532 9.99 12.71 10.43
CA TYR A 532 10.97 13.41 9.62
C TYR A 532 11.58 12.44 8.63
N GLY A 533 11.72 12.83 7.37
CA GLY A 533 12.21 11.97 6.31
C GLY A 533 13.22 12.66 5.39
N LEU A 534 14.24 11.89 4.99
CA LEU A 534 15.17 12.21 3.93
C LEU A 534 15.18 11.06 2.93
N GLY A 535 14.89 11.33 1.67
CA GLY A 535 14.98 10.39 0.57
C GLY A 535 15.93 10.86 -0.51
N LEU A 536 16.80 9.98 -0.97
CA LEU A 536 17.72 10.20 -2.08
C LEU A 536 17.41 9.17 -3.17
N SER A 537 17.38 9.58 -4.43
CA SER A 537 17.21 8.67 -5.56
C SER A 537 18.00 9.15 -6.77
N LYS A 538 18.79 8.27 -7.37
CA LYS A 538 19.53 8.54 -8.61
C LYS A 538 19.30 7.43 -9.59
N SER A 539 18.89 7.79 -10.81
CA SER A 539 18.76 6.85 -11.93
C SER A 539 19.90 7.05 -12.92
N PHE A 540 20.47 5.93 -13.38
CA PHE A 540 21.53 5.87 -14.38
C PHE A 540 21.03 5.06 -15.58
N SER A 541 21.30 5.54 -16.77
CA SER A 541 21.18 4.77 -18.02
C SER A 541 22.60 4.43 -18.49
N ILE A 542 22.93 3.14 -18.48
CA ILE A 542 24.27 2.66 -18.89
C ILE A 542 24.12 2.07 -20.31
N GLY A 543 24.15 2.94 -21.31
CA GLY A 543 23.74 2.56 -22.67
C GLY A 543 22.26 2.13 -22.74
N SER A 544 21.60 2.26 -23.87
CA SER A 544 20.29 1.61 -24.07
C SER A 544 20.56 0.11 -24.23
N PRO A 545 20.04 -0.76 -23.38
CA PRO A 545 18.78 -0.73 -22.63
C PRO A 545 18.90 -0.93 -21.10
N HIS A 546 20.02 -0.63 -20.48
CA HIS A 546 20.27 -0.88 -19.06
C HIS A 546 19.89 0.35 -18.23
N GLN A 547 19.11 0.15 -17.19
CA GLN A 547 18.75 1.21 -16.25
C GLN A 547 18.95 0.73 -14.82
N ILE A 548 19.66 1.54 -14.03
CA ILE A 548 19.88 1.30 -12.61
C ILE A 548 19.31 2.49 -11.84
N THR A 549 18.51 2.22 -10.82
CA THR A 549 18.06 3.25 -9.87
C THR A 549 18.56 2.89 -8.49
N LEU A 550 19.32 3.78 -7.88
CA LEU A 550 19.74 3.72 -6.50
C LEU A 550 18.83 4.61 -5.67
N SER A 551 18.35 4.11 -4.55
CA SER A 551 17.51 4.87 -3.62
C SER A 551 17.98 4.64 -2.19
N SER A 552 17.93 5.70 -1.39
CA SER A 552 18.17 5.63 0.05
C SER A 552 17.14 6.46 0.78
N ASP A 553 16.51 5.89 1.80
CA ASP A 553 15.51 6.55 2.60
C ASP A 553 15.92 6.48 4.08
N PHE A 554 15.85 7.60 4.77
CA PHE A 554 16.06 7.69 6.21
C PHE A 554 14.88 8.41 6.85
N TYR A 555 14.27 7.78 7.87
CA TYR A 555 13.12 8.35 8.59
C TYR A 555 13.32 8.25 10.10
N ILE A 556 12.83 9.26 10.79
CA ILE A 556 12.73 9.30 12.25
C ILE A 556 11.27 9.60 12.61
N THR A 557 10.69 8.76 13.43
CA THR A 557 9.40 9.03 14.08
C THR A 557 9.64 9.20 15.56
N ASP A 558 9.24 10.35 16.10
CA ASP A 558 9.38 10.70 17.51
C ASP A 558 8.00 10.88 18.14
N PHE A 559 7.69 10.05 19.14
CA PHE A 559 6.41 10.08 19.83
C PHE A 559 6.46 11.06 21.01
N THR A 560 5.65 12.10 20.95
CA THR A 560 5.40 12.97 22.11
C THR A 560 4.43 12.34 23.10
N ASN A 561 3.56 11.44 22.65
CA ASN A 561 2.77 10.54 23.45
C ASN A 561 2.44 9.27 22.65
N GLN A 562 2.50 8.13 23.30
CA GLN A 562 2.17 6.82 22.74
C GLN A 562 1.42 5.98 23.77
N VAL A 563 0.52 5.12 23.31
CA VAL A 563 -0.04 4.07 24.15
C VAL A 563 0.89 2.86 24.08
N ILE A 564 1.54 2.59 25.19
CA ILE A 564 2.47 1.46 25.32
C ILE A 564 1.69 0.18 25.55
N VAL A 565 1.96 -0.82 24.74
CA VAL A 565 1.55 -2.22 24.93
C VAL A 565 2.74 -2.91 25.58
N ASP A 566 2.67 -3.05 26.90
CA ASP A 566 3.76 -3.62 27.71
C ASP A 566 3.39 -5.03 28.14
N TRP A 567 4.07 -6.01 27.62
CA TRP A 567 3.96 -7.44 27.91
C TRP A 567 5.27 -8.07 28.38
N GLU A 568 6.17 -7.21 28.90
CA GLU A 568 7.43 -7.66 29.49
C GLU A 568 7.22 -8.49 30.78
N HIS A 569 6.07 -8.34 31.42
CA HIS A 569 5.68 -9.20 32.53
C HIS A 569 5.05 -10.51 32.00
N PRO A 570 5.52 -11.72 32.41
CA PRO A 570 5.10 -13.00 31.85
C PRO A 570 3.59 -13.27 31.86
N HIS A 571 2.90 -12.83 32.91
CA HIS A 571 1.46 -13.11 33.11
C HIS A 571 0.57 -11.87 32.97
N GLU A 572 1.12 -10.73 32.50
CA GLU A 572 0.39 -9.47 32.42
C GLU A 572 0.69 -8.74 31.11
N ILE A 573 -0.35 -8.14 30.55
CA ILE A 573 -0.26 -7.15 29.47
C ILE A 573 -0.80 -5.84 30.01
N SER A 574 0.05 -4.81 30.02
CA SER A 574 -0.32 -3.49 30.53
C SER A 574 -0.44 -2.48 29.40
N PHE A 575 -1.54 -1.71 29.38
CA PHE A 575 -1.72 -0.55 28.52
C PHE A 575 -1.60 0.74 29.34
N TYR A 576 -0.71 1.65 28.93
CA TYR A 576 -0.52 2.94 29.59
C TYR A 576 0.09 3.97 28.63
N ASN A 577 -0.05 5.24 28.93
CA ASN A 577 0.58 6.30 28.16
C ASN A 577 2.06 6.39 28.47
N LEU A 578 2.86 6.67 27.44
CA LEU A 578 4.30 6.87 27.49
C LEU A 578 4.68 7.90 28.56
N LYS A 579 5.70 7.60 29.38
CA LYS A 579 6.25 8.50 30.38
C LYS A 579 7.67 8.98 30.07
N GLY A 580 8.33 8.39 29.12
CA GLY A 580 9.70 8.68 28.70
C GLY A 580 9.81 8.90 27.19
N GLN A 581 10.74 8.23 26.56
CA GLN A 581 11.04 8.36 25.14
C GLN A 581 10.48 7.18 24.33
N SER A 582 9.95 7.46 23.15
CA SER A 582 9.67 6.45 22.14
C SER A 582 10.05 6.98 20.77
N THR A 583 11.03 6.34 20.16
CA THR A 583 11.55 6.75 18.84
C THR A 583 11.69 5.55 17.91
N ALA A 584 11.35 5.77 16.64
CA ALA A 584 11.59 4.81 15.56
C ALA A 584 12.50 5.43 14.50
N LYS A 585 13.68 4.86 14.29
CA LYS A 585 14.63 5.24 13.24
C LYS A 585 14.66 4.12 12.20
N SER A 586 14.49 4.48 10.95
CA SER A 586 14.46 3.56 9.81
C SER A 586 15.44 4.03 8.74
N PHE A 587 16.26 3.12 8.27
CA PHE A 587 17.11 3.30 7.10
C PHE A 587 16.80 2.22 6.08
N GLN A 588 16.66 2.59 4.80
CA GLN A 588 16.53 1.66 3.68
C GLN A 588 17.46 2.10 2.55
N PHE A 589 18.17 1.15 1.99
CA PHE A 589 18.91 1.31 0.74
C PHE A 589 18.38 0.31 -0.27
N GLU A 590 18.17 0.75 -1.52
CA GLU A 590 17.57 -0.06 -2.58
C GLU A 590 18.31 0.14 -3.90
N VAL A 591 18.52 -0.94 -4.60
CA VAL A 591 19.04 -1.01 -5.98
C VAL A 591 17.99 -1.67 -6.84
N ASP A 592 17.51 -0.97 -7.86
CA ASP A 592 16.59 -1.48 -8.88
C ASP A 592 17.31 -1.48 -10.22
N TYR A 593 17.59 -2.66 -10.75
CA TYR A 593 18.21 -2.87 -12.05
C TYR A 593 17.19 -3.41 -13.03
N TYR A 594 17.06 -2.72 -14.14
CA TYR A 594 16.12 -3.04 -15.20
C TYR A 594 16.85 -3.20 -16.53
N TYR A 595 16.61 -4.34 -17.19
CA TYR A 595 17.13 -4.65 -18.51
C TYR A 595 15.99 -4.92 -19.49
N ARG A 596 15.61 -3.93 -20.31
CA ARG A 596 14.45 -3.99 -21.22
C ARG A 596 13.21 -4.51 -20.46
N ASN A 597 12.40 -5.33 -21.15
CA ASN A 597 11.26 -6.02 -20.51
C ASN A 597 11.60 -7.48 -20.15
N PHE A 598 12.90 -7.83 -20.05
CA PHE A 598 13.34 -9.21 -19.84
C PHE A 598 13.73 -9.51 -18.40
N LEU A 599 14.40 -8.57 -17.76
CA LEU A 599 14.95 -8.78 -16.44
C LEU A 599 14.76 -7.54 -15.56
N ASN A 600 14.22 -7.74 -14.39
CA ASN A 600 14.24 -6.78 -13.30
C ASN A 600 14.84 -7.45 -12.07
N LEU A 601 15.86 -6.83 -11.48
CA LEU A 601 16.45 -7.24 -10.22
C LEU A 601 16.32 -6.10 -9.24
N LYS A 602 15.66 -6.35 -8.13
CA LYS A 602 15.46 -5.41 -7.03
C LYS A 602 16.12 -5.96 -5.77
N VAL A 603 16.97 -5.18 -5.15
CA VAL A 603 17.67 -5.55 -3.91
C VAL A 603 17.48 -4.42 -2.92
N ALA A 604 17.13 -4.74 -1.69
CA ALA A 604 16.99 -3.75 -0.62
C ALA A 604 17.55 -4.27 0.71
N TYR A 605 18.22 -3.38 1.42
CA TYR A 605 18.63 -3.57 2.81
C TYR A 605 17.90 -2.57 3.70
N LYS A 606 17.42 -3.02 4.85
CA LYS A 606 16.72 -2.21 5.84
C LYS A 606 17.32 -2.39 7.22
N ASN A 607 17.40 -1.28 7.94
CA ASN A 607 17.80 -1.26 9.34
C ASN A 607 16.76 -0.47 10.15
N TYR A 608 16.29 -1.05 11.24
CA TYR A 608 15.34 -0.46 12.16
C TYR A 608 15.92 -0.36 13.56
N ASN A 609 15.79 0.81 14.16
CA ASN A 609 16.06 1.01 15.57
C ASN A 609 14.84 1.66 16.22
N VAL A 610 13.99 0.83 16.83
CA VAL A 610 12.77 1.27 17.52
C VAL A 610 12.94 1.04 19.00
N GLN A 611 13.04 2.11 19.76
CA GLN A 611 13.24 2.11 21.21
C GLN A 611 12.04 2.71 21.91
N ILE A 612 11.61 2.07 22.97
CA ILE A 612 10.44 2.46 23.77
C ILE A 612 10.84 2.40 25.25
N ASP A 613 10.50 3.42 25.99
CA ASP A 613 10.68 3.46 27.44
C ASP A 613 9.50 2.73 28.10
N TYR A 614 9.73 1.44 28.40
CA TYR A 614 8.84 0.58 29.16
C TYR A 614 9.00 0.85 30.66
N LYS A 615 8.15 0.30 31.49
CA LYS A 615 8.33 0.36 32.96
C LYS A 615 9.64 -0.25 33.43
N SER A 616 10.13 -1.26 32.72
CA SER A 616 11.41 -1.94 32.94
C SER A 616 12.63 -1.19 32.38
N GLY A 617 12.43 -0.01 31.76
CA GLY A 617 13.45 0.83 31.17
C GLY A 617 13.39 0.92 29.65
N LEU A 618 14.34 1.66 29.06
CA LEU A 618 14.43 1.89 27.62
C LEU A 618 14.90 0.61 26.91
N MET A 619 14.02 0.02 26.09
CA MET A 619 14.31 -1.22 25.39
C MET A 619 13.89 -1.15 23.92
N GLN A 620 14.47 -2.03 23.12
CA GLN A 620 14.07 -2.25 21.74
C GLN A 620 12.68 -2.88 21.69
N LYS A 621 11.84 -2.40 20.75
CA LYS A 621 10.50 -2.99 20.52
C LYS A 621 10.62 -4.49 20.24
N PRO A 622 9.85 -5.37 20.91
CA PRO A 622 9.88 -6.80 20.67
C PRO A 622 9.29 -7.17 19.32
N LEU A 623 9.63 -8.36 18.80
CA LEU A 623 9.15 -8.94 17.54
C LEU A 623 9.35 -8.00 16.33
N LEU A 624 10.49 -7.29 16.35
CA LEU A 624 10.93 -6.44 15.27
C LEU A 624 12.40 -6.74 14.93
N ALA A 625 12.65 -7.26 13.73
CA ALA A 625 14.01 -7.51 13.26
C ALA A 625 14.73 -6.19 12.99
N LYS A 626 15.93 -6.03 13.58
CA LYS A 626 16.75 -4.84 13.37
C LYS A 626 17.24 -4.72 11.92
N ASN A 627 17.61 -5.85 11.32
CA ASN A 627 18.13 -5.90 9.95
C ASN A 627 17.25 -6.80 9.09
N ARG A 628 16.97 -6.35 7.89
CA ARG A 628 16.26 -7.13 6.86
C ARG A 628 16.94 -6.96 5.52
N PHE A 629 16.97 -8.02 4.74
CA PHE A 629 17.42 -7.99 3.35
C PHE A 629 16.32 -8.56 2.47
N PHE A 630 16.12 -7.93 1.32
CA PHE A 630 15.15 -8.30 0.31
C PHE A 630 15.82 -8.36 -1.04
N ALA A 631 15.52 -9.40 -1.82
CA ALA A 631 15.87 -9.45 -3.23
C ALA A 631 14.69 -10.03 -4.03
N ASN A 632 14.40 -9.45 -5.16
CA ASN A 632 13.41 -9.96 -6.12
C ASN A 632 14.00 -9.96 -7.52
N LEU A 633 13.93 -11.09 -8.16
CA LEU A 633 14.32 -11.30 -9.55
C LEU A 633 13.06 -11.62 -10.38
N SER A 634 12.74 -10.79 -11.35
CA SER A 634 11.67 -11.03 -12.32
C SER A 634 12.28 -11.21 -13.70
N TRP A 635 11.99 -12.35 -14.31
CA TRP A 635 12.41 -12.67 -15.67
C TRP A 635 11.21 -12.93 -16.56
N GLU A 636 11.25 -12.41 -17.78
CA GLU A 636 10.21 -12.60 -18.78
C GLU A 636 10.83 -12.97 -20.13
N SER A 637 10.30 -14.01 -20.77
CA SER A 637 10.70 -14.34 -22.14
C SER A 637 10.15 -13.32 -23.14
N LYS A 638 10.71 -13.31 -24.36
CA LYS A 638 10.10 -12.55 -25.46
C LYS A 638 8.66 -12.98 -25.68
N ILE A 639 7.79 -12.02 -25.97
CA ILE A 639 6.41 -12.26 -26.37
C ILE A 639 6.43 -12.74 -27.83
N THR A 640 5.85 -13.90 -28.11
CA THR A 640 5.69 -14.39 -29.48
C THR A 640 4.59 -13.62 -30.21
N SER A 641 4.54 -13.72 -31.55
CA SER A 641 3.50 -13.11 -32.39
C SER A 641 2.05 -13.48 -31.97
N VAL A 642 1.87 -14.67 -31.41
CA VAL A 642 0.58 -15.16 -30.86
C VAL A 642 0.38 -14.81 -29.38
N GLY A 643 1.23 -13.98 -28.79
CA GLY A 643 1.09 -13.52 -27.39
C GLY A 643 1.55 -14.51 -26.32
N LYS A 644 2.27 -15.59 -26.69
CA LYS A 644 2.80 -16.56 -25.71
C LYS A 644 4.05 -16.01 -25.03
N GLN A 645 4.15 -16.23 -23.70
CA GLN A 645 5.27 -15.77 -22.86
C GLN A 645 5.47 -16.70 -21.66
N TRP A 646 6.71 -16.80 -21.18
CA TRP A 646 7.04 -17.30 -19.86
C TRP A 646 7.42 -16.14 -18.96
N ARG A 647 6.98 -16.16 -17.70
CA ARG A 647 7.36 -15.24 -16.64
C ARG A 647 7.81 -16.04 -15.43
N TRP A 648 8.92 -15.66 -14.85
CA TRP A 648 9.45 -16.26 -13.64
C TRP A 648 9.82 -15.18 -12.64
N ASP A 649 9.31 -15.32 -11.43
CA ASP A 649 9.55 -14.43 -10.32
C ASP A 649 10.15 -15.23 -9.16
N LEU A 650 11.20 -14.69 -8.54
CA LEU A 650 11.89 -15.26 -7.38
C LEU A 650 12.09 -14.15 -6.36
N THR A 651 11.59 -14.36 -5.15
CA THR A 651 11.72 -13.40 -4.05
C THR A 651 12.46 -14.05 -2.88
N TYR A 652 13.43 -13.34 -2.34
CA TYR A 652 14.20 -13.73 -1.17
C TYR A 652 14.04 -12.71 -0.07
N HIS A 653 13.76 -13.17 1.14
CA HIS A 653 13.72 -12.38 2.37
C HIS A 653 14.69 -12.95 3.38
N TYR A 654 15.57 -12.12 3.92
CA TYR A 654 16.31 -12.41 5.13
C TYR A 654 15.75 -11.52 6.25
N VAL A 655 15.45 -12.14 7.39
CA VAL A 655 14.95 -11.50 8.61
C VAL A 655 15.95 -11.77 9.72
N GLY A 656 16.56 -10.71 10.22
CA GLY A 656 17.50 -10.77 11.32
C GLY A 656 16.84 -11.16 12.65
N SER A 657 17.65 -11.40 13.66
CA SER A 657 17.17 -11.72 15.00
C SER A 657 16.26 -10.63 15.56
N GLN A 658 15.25 -11.03 16.33
CA GLN A 658 14.23 -10.17 16.92
C GLN A 658 14.29 -10.34 18.45
N ARG A 659 14.18 -9.22 19.18
CA ARG A 659 14.02 -9.30 20.63
C ARG A 659 12.68 -9.99 20.95
N LEU A 660 12.73 -10.99 21.80
CA LEU A 660 11.56 -11.68 22.31
C LEU A 660 11.08 -10.99 23.59
N VAL A 661 9.82 -11.17 23.90
CA VAL A 661 9.27 -10.71 25.18
C VAL A 661 9.84 -11.57 26.30
N ASN A 662 10.04 -10.98 27.47
CA ASN A 662 10.54 -11.72 28.62
C ASN A 662 9.60 -12.88 28.97
N ASN A 663 10.18 -14.09 28.95
CA ASN A 663 9.48 -15.31 29.19
C ASN A 663 10.33 -16.18 30.12
N PHE A 664 9.78 -16.58 31.28
CA PHE A 664 10.54 -17.29 32.27
C PHE A 664 10.95 -18.70 31.87
N ILE A 665 10.32 -19.32 30.87
CA ILE A 665 10.42 -20.76 30.65
C ILE A 665 11.41 -21.14 29.55
N ASP A 666 11.50 -20.48 28.41
CA ASP A 666 12.19 -21.07 27.25
C ASP A 666 13.22 -20.22 26.47
N HIS A 667 13.38 -18.95 26.77
CA HIS A 667 14.32 -18.10 26.00
C HIS A 667 15.35 -17.33 26.85
N PRO A 668 16.37 -18.01 27.38
CA PRO A 668 17.39 -17.35 28.21
C PRO A 668 18.22 -16.29 27.50
N LYS A 669 18.14 -16.19 26.15
CA LYS A 669 18.93 -15.24 25.36
C LYS A 669 18.12 -14.01 24.88
N GLY A 670 16.79 -13.95 25.05
CA GLY A 670 15.97 -12.82 24.71
C GLY A 670 15.86 -12.46 23.23
N PHE A 671 16.42 -13.28 22.31
CA PHE A 671 16.38 -13.05 20.86
C PHE A 671 16.06 -14.32 20.07
N SER A 672 15.26 -14.13 19.01
CA SER A 672 14.98 -15.19 18.04
C SER A 672 16.20 -15.50 17.17
N PRO A 673 16.27 -16.69 16.55
CA PRO A 673 17.17 -16.91 15.43
C PRO A 673 16.81 -15.99 14.24
N SER A 674 17.79 -15.71 13.39
CA SER A 674 17.55 -15.13 12.07
C SER A 674 17.12 -16.22 11.09
N TYR A 675 16.37 -15.83 10.04
CA TYR A 675 15.88 -16.79 9.06
C TYR A 675 15.76 -16.19 7.66
N SER A 676 15.57 -17.08 6.67
CA SER A 676 15.40 -16.73 5.28
C SER A 676 14.17 -17.41 4.69
N LEU A 677 13.46 -16.67 3.84
CA LEU A 677 12.29 -17.18 3.08
C LEU A 677 12.55 -17.02 1.58
N TRP A 678 12.14 -18.01 0.83
CA TRP A 678 12.20 -18.02 -0.61
C TRP A 678 10.81 -18.25 -1.18
N ASN A 679 10.34 -17.34 -2.03
CA ASN A 679 9.07 -17.46 -2.73
C ASN A 679 9.33 -17.42 -4.24
N THR A 680 8.62 -18.24 -5.01
CA THR A 680 8.79 -18.28 -6.48
C THR A 680 7.46 -18.51 -7.18
N GLN A 681 7.33 -17.97 -8.39
CA GLN A 681 6.20 -18.25 -9.28
C GLN A 681 6.66 -18.35 -10.73
N LEU A 682 6.25 -19.39 -11.41
CA LEU A 682 6.40 -19.57 -12.84
C LEU A 682 5.03 -19.45 -13.50
N THR A 683 4.89 -18.53 -14.46
CA THR A 683 3.65 -18.30 -15.19
C THR A 683 3.85 -18.59 -16.67
N ARG A 684 2.98 -19.42 -17.24
CA ARG A 684 2.89 -19.64 -18.69
C ARG A 684 1.70 -18.88 -19.25
N VAL A 685 1.96 -17.85 -20.02
CA VAL A 685 0.98 -17.15 -20.83
C VAL A 685 0.81 -17.89 -22.15
N PHE A 686 -0.38 -18.42 -22.42
CA PHE A 686 -0.69 -19.12 -23.68
C PHE A 686 -1.25 -18.18 -24.73
N SER A 687 -1.95 -17.13 -24.29
CA SER A 687 -2.51 -16.08 -25.12
C SER A 687 -2.78 -14.82 -24.29
N LYS A 688 -3.19 -13.72 -24.91
CA LYS A 688 -3.68 -12.53 -24.18
C LYS A 688 -4.84 -12.82 -23.23
N LYS A 689 -5.57 -13.94 -23.47
CA LYS A 689 -6.79 -14.31 -22.72
C LYS A 689 -6.56 -15.37 -21.65
N PHE A 690 -5.48 -16.18 -21.71
CA PHE A 690 -5.34 -17.35 -20.87
C PHE A 690 -3.90 -17.56 -20.39
N GLU A 691 -3.74 -17.73 -19.07
CA GLU A 691 -2.47 -18.05 -18.42
C GLU A 691 -2.65 -19.05 -17.28
N ILE A 692 -1.64 -19.88 -17.04
CA ILE A 692 -1.53 -20.81 -15.92
C ILE A 692 -0.28 -20.43 -15.13
N TYR A 693 -0.36 -20.52 -13.81
CA TYR A 693 0.77 -20.30 -12.92
C TYR A 693 0.93 -21.42 -11.91
N LEU A 694 2.19 -21.68 -11.54
CA LEU A 694 2.62 -22.58 -10.49
C LEU A 694 3.61 -21.83 -9.63
N GLY A 695 3.46 -21.88 -8.32
CA GLY A 695 4.35 -21.19 -7.40
C GLY A 695 4.58 -21.92 -6.09
N GLY A 696 5.49 -21.39 -5.31
CA GLY A 696 5.79 -21.85 -3.97
C GLY A 696 6.13 -20.68 -3.06
N GLU A 697 5.56 -20.70 -1.87
CA GLU A 697 5.92 -19.80 -0.76
C GLU A 697 6.76 -20.57 0.24
N ASN A 698 7.75 -19.90 0.83
CA ASN A 698 8.64 -20.50 1.81
C ASN A 698 9.18 -21.86 1.37
N ILE A 699 9.68 -21.94 0.10
CA ILE A 699 10.18 -23.21 -0.48
C ILE A 699 11.38 -23.80 0.27
N GLY A 700 12.07 -22.98 1.11
CA GLY A 700 13.08 -23.42 2.06
C GLY A 700 12.51 -24.14 3.28
N ASN A 701 11.21 -24.22 3.43
CA ASN A 701 10.47 -24.91 4.50
C ASN A 701 10.87 -24.46 5.91
N TYR A 702 11.25 -23.18 6.08
CA TYR A 702 11.59 -22.66 7.42
C TYR A 702 10.32 -22.55 8.28
N ARG A 703 10.42 -22.94 9.55
CA ARG A 703 9.35 -22.84 10.54
C ARG A 703 9.90 -22.37 11.88
N GLN A 704 9.09 -21.63 12.63
CA GLN A 704 9.34 -21.39 14.05
C GLN A 704 9.16 -22.70 14.80
N ILE A 705 10.14 -23.05 15.63
CA ILE A 705 10.07 -24.19 16.55
C ILE A 705 9.28 -23.71 17.78
N ASP A 706 8.40 -24.56 18.29
CA ASP A 706 7.57 -24.32 19.50
C ASP A 706 6.87 -22.95 19.47
N PRO A 707 5.94 -22.73 18.50
CA PRO A 707 5.29 -21.43 18.33
C PRO A 707 4.30 -21.10 19.46
N ILE A 708 3.81 -22.11 20.19
CA ILE A 708 2.86 -21.97 21.29
C ILE A 708 3.55 -22.38 22.61
N ILE A 709 3.62 -21.44 23.52
CA ILE A 709 4.18 -21.66 24.86
C ILE A 709 3.07 -22.22 25.77
N GLY A 710 3.39 -23.20 26.64
CA GLY A 710 2.43 -23.82 27.55
C GLY A 710 1.31 -24.60 26.83
N VAL A 711 1.64 -25.23 25.71
CA VAL A 711 0.69 -25.97 24.85
C VAL A 711 0.04 -27.16 25.57
N GLU A 712 0.69 -27.76 26.57
CA GLU A 712 0.20 -28.89 27.38
C GLU A 712 -0.90 -28.48 28.35
N ASP A 713 -0.98 -27.22 28.75
CA ASP A 713 -2.10 -26.65 29.52
C ASP A 713 -2.60 -25.34 28.88
N PRO A 714 -3.42 -25.40 27.81
CA PRO A 714 -3.87 -24.23 27.09
C PRO A 714 -4.79 -23.29 27.88
N PHE A 715 -5.23 -23.69 29.06
CA PHE A 715 -6.03 -22.87 29.99
C PHE A 715 -5.21 -22.36 31.18
N GLY A 716 -3.95 -22.80 31.31
CA GLY A 716 -2.99 -22.36 32.33
C GLY A 716 -2.49 -20.94 32.11
N ALA A 717 -1.83 -20.39 33.12
CA ALA A 717 -1.35 -19.00 33.10
C ALA A 717 -0.21 -18.77 32.09
N ASP A 718 0.53 -19.81 31.72
CA ASP A 718 1.69 -19.75 30.85
C ASP A 718 1.35 -19.88 29.35
N PHE A 719 0.10 -20.18 29.01
CA PHE A 719 -0.29 -20.32 27.61
C PHE A 719 -0.15 -19.01 26.85
N ASP A 720 0.68 -19.02 25.80
CA ASP A 720 0.94 -17.85 24.97
C ASP A 720 1.24 -18.26 23.51
N ALA A 721 0.32 -17.94 22.59
CA ALA A 721 0.43 -18.15 21.15
C ALA A 721 0.71 -16.84 20.37
N ALA A 722 1.06 -15.73 21.07
CA ALA A 722 1.25 -14.43 20.43
C ALA A 722 2.72 -14.09 20.13
N GLN A 723 3.70 -14.92 20.58
CA GLN A 723 5.12 -14.64 20.42
C GLN A 723 5.69 -15.21 19.11
N ILE A 724 5.18 -14.72 17.98
CA ILE A 724 5.57 -15.22 16.66
C ILE A 724 6.58 -14.30 15.98
N TYR A 725 7.74 -14.85 15.66
CA TYR A 725 8.82 -14.16 14.93
C TYR A 725 9.02 -14.68 13.50
N ALA A 726 8.50 -15.90 13.16
CA ALA A 726 8.69 -16.55 11.86
C ALA A 726 7.43 -17.32 11.43
N PRO A 727 7.33 -17.82 10.18
CA PRO A 727 6.24 -18.68 9.74
C PRO A 727 6.10 -19.94 10.61
N ILE A 728 4.88 -20.38 10.84
CA ILE A 728 4.54 -21.63 11.54
C ILE A 728 4.33 -22.73 10.54
N PHE A 729 3.51 -22.45 9.51
CA PHE A 729 3.33 -23.35 8.39
C PHE A 729 4.59 -23.32 7.51
N GLY A 730 5.10 -24.48 7.11
CA GLY A 730 6.30 -24.62 6.29
C GLY A 730 6.10 -24.19 4.83
N GLY A 731 6.78 -24.89 3.92
CA GLY A 731 6.68 -24.64 2.49
C GLY A 731 5.28 -24.91 1.95
N MET A 732 4.80 -24.06 1.05
CA MET A 732 3.49 -24.17 0.40
C MET A 732 3.66 -24.13 -1.11
N ILE A 733 3.07 -25.10 -1.81
CA ILE A 733 2.99 -25.11 -3.27
C ILE A 733 1.56 -24.76 -3.66
N TYR A 734 1.40 -23.95 -4.70
CA TYR A 734 0.12 -23.54 -5.23
C TYR A 734 0.12 -23.50 -6.75
N SER A 735 -1.06 -23.63 -7.34
CA SER A 735 -1.27 -23.42 -8.77
C SER A 735 -2.57 -22.70 -9.03
N GLY A 736 -2.68 -22.13 -10.22
CA GLY A 736 -3.93 -21.52 -10.63
C GLY A 736 -3.95 -21.17 -12.10
N LEU A 737 -5.11 -20.71 -12.53
CA LEU A 737 -5.33 -20.26 -13.90
C LEU A 737 -6.05 -18.92 -13.92
N ARG A 738 -5.76 -18.13 -14.95
CA ARG A 738 -6.44 -16.84 -15.19
C ARG A 738 -6.98 -16.79 -16.61
N LEU A 739 -8.24 -16.38 -16.69
CA LEU A 739 -8.94 -16.15 -17.95
C LEU A 739 -9.33 -14.68 -18.04
N LYS A 740 -9.07 -14.05 -19.18
CA LYS A 740 -9.28 -12.61 -19.48
C LYS A 740 -10.00 -12.52 -20.83
N ILE A 741 -11.25 -12.11 -20.85
CA ILE A 741 -12.08 -12.04 -22.08
C ILE A 741 -12.50 -10.59 -22.33
#